data_e2084f61a2cdb12cabf6a8edc835978e
#
_entry.id   e2084f61a2cdb12cabf6a8edc835978e
#
_cell.length_a   1.000
_cell.length_b   1.000
_cell.length_c   1.000
_cell.angle_alpha   90.00
_cell.angle_beta   90.00
_cell.angle_gamma   90.00
#
_symmetry.space_group_name_H-M   'P 1'
#
loop_
_entity.id
_entity.type
_entity.pdbx_description
1 polymer ?
#
loop_
_entity_poly.entity_id
_entity_poly.type
_entity_poly.pdbx_seq_one_letter_code
_entity_poly.pdbx_strand_id
1 'polypeptide(L)'
;MACAHTHTTSLALPELGLQKEELPEPIPWKTGKPGLVPSLDRVAPMFATATSTATPTSTATSTSTPTPTPTAAATATKPPKKTPGPKRAGSGLPARPVIRKLVWLRRISQTAFFGLFMYFLCQTAFRGSFTANADAVVRLPLPVEAFLLADPFVGAMTLLSTHTVYRGLLWSVGLLALTLVVGRVFCGWICPFGTLHHFFAWLLPSPKGRGSHRVEANKTHVYQRAKYYILYAFLVAALFGSAIGGMLDPICIAVRSIGLGVIPALQYLTHRGLGAVTDHGTRPMQTAADHTQDLLARTIWQSHQFYFHQTWLIVFMLVAVLFANRFIPRFWCRVLCPLGAFLGVFSKFALFGMEKDHSKCTDCNLCLVNCQGADSPQGGVKWRQDECHMCMNCETACPEDVIKFRFLPNRKSAVTEPDTVRRTTLAAAGAGAMFLPAARIADSLDVNYHAKVIRPPGAVEERAFLERCIRCAECMKVCPNNALHPAMFEAGIEGLWTPILIARIGYCEHSCVLCGQVCPTGAIQKITEKEKLGLGQPPIKIGTAFYDHGRCLPWSMQTPCIVCEEFCPTSPKAIWVEEVVAPVRDSKPGPNGELPAMKEVHLQRPHVDPSLCIGCGACEKVCPVQDQPAVYITSVGETRSKTNVILLENTNYNQST
;
A
#
# COMPACT_ATOMS: atom_id res chain seq x y z
N MET A 1 25.54 41.46 10.10
CA MET A 1 25.45 42.56 11.08
C MET A 1 24.59 42.10 12.23
N ALA A 2 25.22 42.03 13.42
CA ALA A 2 24.71 42.05 14.82
C ALA A 2 23.47 41.20 15.13
N CYS A 3 23.60 40.03 15.73
CA CYS A 3 23.82 39.75 17.16
C CYS A 3 22.82 40.40 18.13
N ALA A 4 21.98 39.62 18.75
CA ALA A 4 21.51 39.86 20.10
C ALA A 4 21.44 38.54 20.86
N HIS A 5 22.33 38.39 21.81
CA HIS A 5 22.30 37.42 22.91
C HIS A 5 21.12 37.71 23.84
N THR A 6 20.37 36.68 24.22
CA THR A 6 19.54 36.73 25.42
C THR A 6 19.94 35.63 26.37
N HIS A 7 20.33 36.05 27.55
CA HIS A 7 20.73 35.28 28.70
C HIS A 7 19.65 34.30 29.17
N THR A 8 20.02 33.07 29.36
CA THR A 8 19.29 32.09 30.18
C THR A 8 19.74 32.23 31.63
N THR A 9 18.92 32.81 32.45
CA THR A 9 19.03 32.79 33.92
C THR A 9 18.56 31.43 34.43
N SER A 10 19.48 30.65 34.95
CA SER A 10 19.21 29.45 35.74
C SER A 10 18.59 29.84 37.10
N LEU A 11 17.33 29.50 37.31
CA LEU A 11 16.69 29.50 38.64
C LEU A 11 16.94 28.13 39.28
N ALA A 12 17.75 28.15 40.33
CA ALA A 12 17.95 27.02 41.24
C ALA A 12 16.64 26.77 42.01
N LEU A 13 16.10 25.57 41.90
CA LEU A 13 15.03 25.05 42.78
C LEU A 13 15.66 24.50 44.06
N PRO A 14 15.09 24.77 45.24
CA PRO A 14 15.58 24.23 46.51
C PRO A 14 15.27 22.74 46.63
N GLU A 15 16.23 22.00 47.17
CA GLU A 15 16.13 20.58 47.53
C GLU A 15 15.02 20.38 48.58
N LEU A 16 13.94 19.73 48.16
CA LEU A 16 12.94 19.15 49.04
C LEU A 16 13.32 17.70 49.29
N GLY A 17 13.80 17.44 50.53
CA GLY A 17 14.10 16.10 51.02
C GLY A 17 12.85 15.21 51.02
N LEU A 18 12.79 14.30 50.06
CA LEU A 18 11.83 13.19 50.04
C LEU A 18 12.50 11.97 50.71
N GLN A 19 11.98 11.58 51.87
CA GLN A 19 12.28 10.29 52.48
C GLN A 19 11.83 9.16 51.54
N LYS A 20 12.69 8.18 51.38
CA LYS A 20 12.39 6.92 50.68
C LYS A 20 11.33 6.16 51.50
N GLU A 21 10.09 6.16 51.03
CA GLU A 21 9.12 5.16 51.45
C GLU A 21 9.37 3.85 50.67
N GLU A 22 9.64 2.80 51.45
CA GLU A 22 9.78 1.43 50.91
C GLU A 22 8.43 0.97 50.34
N LEU A 23 8.47 0.49 49.09
CA LEU A 23 7.33 -0.14 48.44
C LEU A 23 6.98 -1.45 49.15
N PRO A 24 5.71 -1.72 49.47
CA PRO A 24 5.30 -2.98 50.08
C PRO A 24 5.48 -4.12 49.08
N GLU A 25 5.97 -5.27 49.58
CA GLU A 25 6.18 -6.51 48.86
C GLU A 25 4.88 -7.03 48.20
N PRO A 26 4.96 -7.65 46.99
CA PRO A 26 3.79 -8.19 46.32
C PRO A 26 3.22 -9.42 47.07
N ILE A 27 1.93 -9.39 47.30
CA ILE A 27 1.16 -10.46 47.93
C ILE A 27 1.26 -11.76 47.08
N PRO A 28 1.67 -12.90 47.66
CA PRO A 28 1.77 -14.15 46.92
C PRO A 28 0.38 -14.72 46.60
N TRP A 29 0.14 -14.95 45.32
CA TRP A 29 -1.04 -15.64 44.83
C TRP A 29 -1.05 -17.11 45.30
N LYS A 30 -2.00 -17.46 46.16
CA LYS A 30 -2.26 -18.86 46.51
C LYS A 30 -2.89 -19.55 45.28
N THR A 31 -2.19 -20.55 44.78
CA THR A 31 -2.70 -21.50 43.76
C THR A 31 -3.84 -22.32 44.36
N GLY A 32 -5.09 -21.96 44.05
CA GLY A 32 -6.26 -22.80 44.32
C GLY A 32 -6.39 -23.85 43.20
N LYS A 33 -6.67 -25.07 43.59
CA LYS A 33 -6.91 -26.24 42.69
C LYS A 33 -8.05 -25.93 41.71
N PRO A 34 -8.00 -26.42 40.45
CA PRO A 34 -9.05 -26.21 39.47
C PRO A 34 -10.30 -27.01 39.84
N GLY A 35 -11.39 -26.29 40.10
CA GLY A 35 -12.72 -26.88 40.19
C GLY A 35 -13.26 -27.19 38.79
N LEU A 36 -13.89 -28.34 38.63
CA LEU A 36 -14.55 -28.83 37.43
C LEU A 36 -15.52 -27.75 36.85
N VAL A 37 -15.30 -27.43 35.59
CA VAL A 37 -16.28 -26.72 34.75
C VAL A 37 -17.01 -27.79 33.94
N PRO A 38 -18.35 -27.80 33.88
CA PRO A 38 -19.11 -28.77 33.08
C PRO A 38 -18.90 -28.52 31.58
N SER A 39 -18.64 -29.62 30.87
CA SER A 39 -18.53 -29.68 29.41
C SER A 39 -19.82 -29.21 28.73
N LEU A 40 -19.73 -28.22 27.90
CA LEU A 40 -20.71 -27.83 26.87
C LEU A 40 -20.38 -28.58 25.56
N ASP A 41 -20.64 -29.88 25.55
CA ASP A 41 -20.82 -30.67 24.34
C ASP A 41 -22.28 -30.58 23.92
N ARG A 42 -22.58 -29.77 22.93
CA ARG A 42 -23.69 -29.92 21.97
C ARG A 42 -23.91 -28.65 21.14
N VAL A 43 -23.13 -28.49 20.08
CA VAL A 43 -23.66 -27.99 18.78
C VAL A 43 -22.80 -28.65 17.69
N ALA A 44 -23.35 -29.63 17.02
CA ALA A 44 -22.76 -30.28 15.87
C ALA A 44 -22.93 -29.41 14.61
N PRO A 45 -21.96 -29.34 13.69
CA PRO A 45 -22.16 -28.71 12.40
C PRO A 45 -22.80 -29.66 11.40
N MET A 46 -23.89 -29.27 10.79
CA MET A 46 -24.45 -29.86 9.59
C MET A 46 -23.56 -29.53 8.38
N PHE A 47 -22.68 -30.43 8.02
CA PHE A 47 -22.22 -30.60 6.63
C PHE A 47 -21.77 -32.07 6.49
N ALA A 48 -22.70 -32.88 5.99
CA ALA A 48 -22.44 -34.26 5.59
C ALA A 48 -21.90 -34.26 4.15
N THR A 49 -20.66 -34.63 4.00
CA THR A 49 -20.08 -35.09 2.72
C THR A 49 -20.43 -36.55 2.53
N ALA A 50 -21.23 -36.82 1.52
CA ALA A 50 -21.53 -38.18 1.08
C ALA A 50 -20.30 -38.75 0.35
N THR A 51 -19.62 -39.70 1.00
CA THR A 51 -18.67 -40.60 0.36
C THR A 51 -19.42 -41.90 0.02
N SER A 52 -19.69 -42.12 -1.24
CA SER A 52 -20.16 -43.41 -1.73
C SER A 52 -18.96 -44.31 -2.00
N THR A 53 -18.82 -45.34 -1.17
CA THR A 53 -17.99 -46.52 -1.43
C THR A 53 -18.74 -47.47 -2.36
N ALA A 54 -18.27 -47.59 -3.59
CA ALA A 54 -18.69 -48.71 -4.48
C ALA A 54 -17.49 -49.62 -4.71
N THR A 55 -17.63 -50.85 -4.24
CA THR A 55 -16.75 -51.97 -4.50
C THR A 55 -17.01 -52.51 -5.91
N PRO A 56 -16.02 -52.73 -6.78
CA PRO A 56 -16.27 -53.45 -8.02
C PRO A 56 -16.05 -54.95 -7.86
N THR A 57 -17.09 -55.67 -8.15
CA THR A 57 -17.06 -57.14 -8.35
C THR A 57 -16.45 -57.46 -9.70
N SER A 58 -15.46 -58.31 -9.71
CA SER A 58 -14.79 -58.88 -10.87
C SER A 58 -15.71 -59.82 -11.66
N THR A 59 -15.86 -59.61 -12.98
CA THR A 59 -16.23 -60.66 -13.89
C THR A 59 -15.31 -60.60 -15.12
N ALA A 60 -14.50 -61.62 -15.26
CA ALA A 60 -13.60 -61.82 -16.37
C ALA A 60 -14.39 -62.32 -17.58
N THR A 61 -14.24 -61.65 -18.71
CA THR A 61 -14.60 -62.24 -20.01
C THR A 61 -13.43 -62.04 -20.97
N SER A 62 -12.82 -63.14 -21.31
CA SER A 62 -11.73 -63.27 -22.27
C SER A 62 -12.22 -63.03 -23.71
N THR A 63 -11.64 -62.08 -24.40
CA THR A 63 -11.75 -61.98 -25.85
C THR A 63 -10.35 -61.83 -26.46
N SER A 64 -10.00 -62.79 -27.27
CA SER A 64 -8.76 -62.96 -28.01
C SER A 64 -8.55 -61.86 -29.06
N THR A 65 -7.39 -61.22 -29.05
CA THR A 65 -6.92 -60.30 -30.05
C THR A 65 -5.91 -60.98 -30.98
N PRO A 66 -5.96 -60.81 -32.31
CA PRO A 66 -5.00 -61.44 -33.20
C PRO A 66 -3.68 -60.64 -33.27
N THR A 67 -2.60 -61.38 -33.30
CA THR A 67 -1.22 -60.96 -33.46
C THR A 67 -0.98 -60.39 -34.86
N PRO A 68 -0.35 -59.22 -35.04
CA PRO A 68 0.16 -58.81 -36.34
C PRO A 68 1.58 -59.32 -36.57
N THR A 69 1.77 -59.85 -37.72
CA THR A 69 2.97 -60.42 -38.36
C THR A 69 4.09 -59.35 -38.49
N PRO A 70 5.36 -59.70 -38.31
CA PRO A 70 6.46 -58.76 -38.50
C PRO A 70 6.84 -58.63 -39.98
N THR A 71 6.79 -57.45 -40.53
CA THR A 71 7.31 -57.19 -41.89
C THR A 71 8.31 -56.04 -41.85
N ALA A 72 9.47 -56.30 -42.45
CA ALA A 72 10.48 -55.45 -42.99
C ALA A 72 11.48 -54.72 -42.04
N ALA A 73 12.71 -55.11 -42.25
CA ALA A 73 13.96 -54.55 -41.79
C ALA A 73 14.03 -53.03 -41.92
N ALA A 74 14.08 -52.33 -40.79
CA ALA A 74 14.49 -50.93 -40.77
C ALA A 74 16.00 -50.86 -40.66
N THR A 75 16.59 -50.26 -41.65
CA THR A 75 17.99 -49.86 -41.81
C THR A 75 18.45 -49.13 -40.53
N ALA A 76 19.50 -49.65 -39.87
CA ALA A 76 20.16 -49.03 -38.74
C ALA A 76 20.71 -47.66 -39.13
N THR A 77 19.98 -46.60 -38.78
CA THR A 77 20.51 -45.26 -38.80
C THR A 77 21.48 -45.06 -37.64
N LYS A 78 22.71 -44.67 -37.93
CA LYS A 78 23.75 -44.31 -37.01
C LYS A 78 23.21 -43.44 -35.86
N PRO A 79 23.60 -43.66 -34.58
CA PRO A 79 23.18 -42.80 -33.49
C PRO A 79 23.62 -41.36 -33.79
N PRO A 80 22.80 -40.36 -33.48
CA PRO A 80 23.15 -38.96 -33.71
C PRO A 80 24.42 -38.65 -32.94
N LYS A 81 25.42 -38.07 -33.62
CA LYS A 81 26.63 -37.55 -33.02
C LYS A 81 26.28 -36.74 -31.79
N LYS A 82 26.82 -37.10 -30.63
CA LYS A 82 26.77 -36.28 -29.38
C LYS A 82 27.13 -34.86 -29.77
N THR A 83 26.17 -33.96 -29.69
CA THR A 83 26.42 -32.51 -29.79
C THR A 83 27.47 -32.12 -28.79
N PRO A 84 28.50 -31.35 -29.18
CA PRO A 84 29.53 -30.88 -28.25
C PRO A 84 28.81 -30.14 -27.09
N GLY A 85 29.09 -30.54 -25.85
CA GLY A 85 28.59 -29.86 -24.70
C GLY A 85 28.92 -28.37 -24.76
N PRO A 86 28.09 -27.49 -24.14
CA PRO A 86 28.27 -26.06 -24.24
C PRO A 86 29.70 -25.70 -23.78
N LYS A 87 30.49 -25.16 -24.71
CA LYS A 87 31.80 -24.60 -24.39
C LYS A 87 31.59 -23.61 -23.25
N ARG A 88 32.38 -23.75 -22.17
CA ARG A 88 32.36 -22.90 -20.99
C ARG A 88 32.25 -21.44 -21.43
N ALA A 89 31.16 -20.76 -21.04
CA ALA A 89 30.98 -19.32 -21.19
C ALA A 89 31.96 -18.56 -20.27
N GLY A 90 33.22 -18.58 -20.62
CA GLY A 90 34.29 -17.95 -19.86
C GLY A 90 35.36 -17.30 -20.72
N SER A 91 35.38 -17.53 -22.02
CA SER A 91 36.33 -16.87 -22.92
C SER A 91 35.53 -15.92 -23.82
N GLY A 92 35.52 -14.65 -23.43
CA GLY A 92 34.78 -13.59 -24.07
C GLY A 92 35.07 -13.43 -25.55
N LEU A 93 34.08 -13.75 -26.36
CA LEU A 93 33.90 -13.02 -27.60
C LEU A 93 33.48 -11.58 -27.24
N PRO A 94 34.11 -10.54 -27.78
CA PRO A 94 33.84 -9.17 -27.41
C PRO A 94 32.38 -8.84 -27.81
N ALA A 95 31.55 -8.68 -26.79
CA ALA A 95 30.21 -8.08 -26.99
C ALA A 95 30.40 -6.75 -27.72
N ARG A 96 29.58 -6.47 -28.73
CA ARG A 96 29.64 -5.23 -29.49
C ARG A 96 29.70 -4.05 -28.52
N PRO A 97 30.66 -3.11 -28.67
CA PRO A 97 30.86 -2.04 -27.69
C PRO A 97 29.63 -1.16 -27.48
N VAL A 98 28.82 -0.97 -28.51
CA VAL A 98 27.59 -0.17 -28.46
C VAL A 98 26.53 -0.81 -27.56
N ILE A 99 26.29 -2.11 -27.66
CA ILE A 99 25.25 -2.82 -26.92
C ILE A 99 25.66 -2.98 -25.44
N ARG A 100 26.94 -3.19 -25.19
CA ARG A 100 27.48 -3.18 -23.82
C ARG A 100 27.26 -1.82 -23.15
N LYS A 101 27.41 -0.71 -23.90
CA LYS A 101 27.07 0.64 -23.44
C LYS A 101 25.57 0.79 -23.14
N LEU A 102 24.67 0.24 -23.98
CA LEU A 102 23.23 0.30 -23.74
C LEU A 102 22.79 -0.47 -22.48
N VAL A 103 23.37 -1.64 -22.23
CA VAL A 103 23.10 -2.38 -20.97
C VAL A 103 23.59 -1.60 -19.75
N TRP A 104 24.73 -0.91 -19.85
CA TRP A 104 25.21 -0.02 -18.81
C TRP A 104 24.28 1.19 -18.61
N LEU A 105 23.89 1.85 -19.71
CA LEU A 105 22.96 2.96 -19.70
C LEU A 105 21.62 2.56 -19.04
N ARG A 106 21.12 1.36 -19.31
CA ARG A 106 19.95 0.82 -18.63
C ARG A 106 20.13 0.71 -17.12
N ARG A 107 21.28 0.21 -16.66
CA ARG A 107 21.56 0.11 -15.21
C ARG A 107 21.58 1.48 -14.56
N ILE A 108 22.23 2.46 -15.21
CA ILE A 108 22.24 3.86 -14.77
C ILE A 108 20.81 4.41 -14.72
N SER A 109 20.02 4.22 -15.78
CA SER A 109 18.62 4.62 -15.84
C SER A 109 17.80 4.01 -14.68
N GLN A 110 17.90 2.70 -14.46
CA GLN A 110 17.22 2.01 -13.36
C GLN A 110 17.56 2.61 -12.00
N THR A 111 18.85 2.88 -11.75
CA THR A 111 19.32 3.47 -10.49
C THR A 111 18.84 4.91 -10.35
N ALA A 112 18.90 5.70 -11.42
CA ALA A 112 18.47 7.09 -11.42
C ALA A 112 16.96 7.22 -11.19
N PHE A 113 16.13 6.45 -11.91
CA PHE A 113 14.68 6.49 -11.73
C PHE A 113 14.23 5.91 -10.38
N PHE A 114 14.92 4.89 -9.89
CA PHE A 114 14.65 4.38 -8.54
C PHE A 114 15.05 5.40 -7.47
N GLY A 115 16.19 6.06 -7.63
CA GLY A 115 16.62 7.16 -6.76
C GLY A 115 15.62 8.33 -6.79
N LEU A 116 15.15 8.72 -7.98
CA LEU A 116 14.13 9.76 -8.14
C LEU A 116 12.80 9.37 -7.47
N PHE A 117 12.38 8.12 -7.64
CA PHE A 117 11.18 7.59 -6.97
C PHE A 117 11.33 7.64 -5.44
N MET A 118 12.46 7.18 -4.91
CA MET A 118 12.74 7.25 -3.47
C MET A 118 12.82 8.69 -2.97
N TYR A 119 13.40 9.58 -3.77
CA TYR A 119 13.45 11.00 -3.45
C TYR A 119 12.03 11.59 -3.35
N PHE A 120 11.16 11.38 -4.34
CA PHE A 120 9.78 11.85 -4.26
C PHE A 120 9.04 11.25 -3.08
N LEU A 121 9.20 9.95 -2.84
CA LEU A 121 8.58 9.28 -1.71
C LEU A 121 9.05 9.85 -0.36
N CYS A 122 10.32 10.19 -0.22
CA CYS A 122 10.83 10.87 0.98
C CYS A 122 10.36 12.33 1.08
N GLN A 123 10.11 13.01 -0.05
CA GLN A 123 9.55 14.36 -0.07
C GLN A 123 8.03 14.39 0.14
N THR A 124 7.34 13.25 0.07
CA THR A 124 5.93 13.10 0.46
C THR A 124 5.82 13.13 2.00
N ALA A 125 6.16 14.28 2.58
CA ALA A 125 6.13 14.54 4.00
C ALA A 125 6.01 16.04 4.24
N PHE A 126 5.20 16.44 5.21
CA PHE A 126 5.15 17.83 5.63
C PHE A 126 6.40 18.17 6.45
N ARG A 127 7.05 19.27 6.09
CA ARG A 127 8.26 19.78 6.76
C ARG A 127 8.11 21.28 6.99
N GLY A 128 7.15 21.68 7.79
CA GLY A 128 6.87 23.06 8.08
C GLY A 128 6.22 23.21 9.46
N SER A 129 5.79 24.43 9.75
CA SER A 129 4.97 24.74 10.93
C SER A 129 3.64 25.28 10.44
N PHE A 130 2.55 24.83 11.05
CA PHE A 130 1.21 25.39 10.81
C PHE A 130 0.97 26.70 11.59
N THR A 131 1.91 27.10 12.43
CA THR A 131 1.79 28.29 13.29
C THR A 131 2.26 29.58 12.66
N ALA A 132 2.93 29.51 11.51
CA ALA A 132 3.47 30.67 10.84
C ALA A 132 2.50 31.16 9.75
N ASN A 133 1.85 32.28 10.01
CA ASN A 133 1.08 33.12 9.08
C ASN A 133 -0.03 32.43 8.28
N ALA A 134 -1.26 32.86 8.50
CA ALA A 134 -2.48 32.40 7.82
C ALA A 134 -2.44 32.54 6.27
N ASP A 135 -1.44 33.17 5.70
CA ASP A 135 -1.23 33.33 4.27
C ASP A 135 -0.22 32.33 3.65
N ALA A 136 0.44 31.52 4.48
CA ALA A 136 1.35 30.49 3.99
C ALA A 136 0.57 29.29 3.44
N VAL A 137 0.35 29.29 2.13
CA VAL A 137 -0.27 28.13 1.47
C VAL A 137 0.63 26.92 1.65
N VAL A 138 0.23 25.99 2.49
CA VAL A 138 0.91 24.70 2.72
C VAL A 138 0.85 23.91 1.43
N ARG A 139 1.93 23.92 0.64
CA ARG A 139 2.06 23.17 -0.61
C ARG A 139 3.30 22.29 -0.60
N LEU A 140 3.17 21.14 -1.22
CA LEU A 140 4.35 20.34 -1.53
C LEU A 140 5.11 20.99 -2.70
N PRO A 141 6.43 21.12 -2.61
CA PRO A 141 7.24 21.82 -3.63
C PRO A 141 7.37 21.01 -4.92
N LEU A 142 7.08 19.72 -4.90
CA LEU A 142 7.33 18.77 -5.99
C LEU A 142 6.08 17.92 -6.28
N PRO A 143 5.87 17.52 -7.55
CA PRO A 143 4.80 16.61 -7.94
C PRO A 143 5.18 15.17 -7.55
N VAL A 144 5.07 14.84 -6.26
CA VAL A 144 5.46 13.54 -5.71
C VAL A 144 4.65 12.39 -6.32
N GLU A 145 3.44 12.68 -6.79
CA GLU A 145 2.53 11.76 -7.47
C GLU A 145 2.92 11.47 -8.94
N ALA A 146 4.02 12.02 -9.46
CA ALA A 146 4.38 11.96 -10.89
C ALA A 146 4.44 10.54 -11.46
N PHE A 147 4.98 9.56 -10.72
CA PHE A 147 5.01 8.17 -11.16
C PHE A 147 3.63 7.55 -11.31
N LEU A 148 2.68 7.92 -10.44
CA LEU A 148 1.29 7.46 -10.48
C LEU A 148 0.51 8.14 -11.61
N LEU A 149 0.77 9.42 -11.87
CA LEU A 149 0.17 10.16 -12.98
C LEU A 149 0.64 9.64 -14.35
N ALA A 150 1.86 9.12 -14.43
CA ALA A 150 2.41 8.53 -15.64
C ALA A 150 1.96 7.08 -15.88
N ASP A 151 1.21 6.45 -14.95
CA ASP A 151 0.80 5.06 -15.06
C ASP A 151 -0.41 4.88 -15.99
N PRO A 152 -0.25 4.20 -17.16
CA PRO A 152 -1.34 4.04 -18.11
C PRO A 152 -2.41 3.02 -17.66
N PHE A 153 -2.10 2.09 -16.76
CA PHE A 153 -3.09 1.19 -16.20
C PHE A 153 -4.01 1.92 -15.22
N VAL A 154 -3.44 2.76 -14.35
CA VAL A 154 -4.20 3.66 -13.46
C VAL A 154 -5.06 4.61 -14.29
N GLY A 155 -4.49 5.20 -15.37
CA GLY A 155 -5.23 6.08 -16.28
C GLY A 155 -6.42 5.38 -16.93
N ALA A 156 -6.24 4.17 -17.45
CA ALA A 156 -7.30 3.38 -18.06
C ALA A 156 -8.39 2.97 -17.05
N MET A 157 -7.99 2.53 -15.85
CA MET A 157 -8.95 2.17 -14.80
C MET A 157 -9.78 3.37 -14.35
N THR A 158 -9.14 4.52 -14.10
CA THR A 158 -9.87 5.73 -13.68
C THR A 158 -10.81 6.22 -14.76
N LEU A 159 -10.40 6.17 -16.03
CA LEU A 159 -11.26 6.51 -17.16
C LEU A 159 -12.48 5.59 -17.26
N LEU A 160 -12.28 4.27 -17.11
CA LEU A 160 -13.38 3.29 -17.18
C LEU A 160 -14.30 3.37 -15.98
N SER A 161 -13.79 3.62 -14.76
CA SER A 161 -14.59 3.61 -13.54
C SER A 161 -15.39 4.89 -13.35
N THR A 162 -14.87 6.04 -13.79
CA THR A 162 -15.51 7.35 -13.60
C THR A 162 -16.18 7.87 -14.86
N HIS A 163 -15.90 7.27 -16.04
CA HIS A 163 -16.30 7.76 -17.36
C HIS A 163 -15.91 9.22 -17.63
N THR A 164 -14.90 9.72 -16.90
CA THR A 164 -14.38 11.09 -17.01
C THR A 164 -12.87 11.10 -17.17
N VAL A 165 -12.37 12.09 -17.94
CA VAL A 165 -10.93 12.25 -18.14
C VAL A 165 -10.36 13.14 -17.04
N TYR A 166 -9.54 12.57 -16.16
CA TYR A 166 -8.79 13.34 -15.18
C TYR A 166 -7.52 13.92 -15.81
N ARG A 167 -7.40 15.25 -15.86
CA ARG A 167 -6.31 15.94 -16.58
C ARG A 167 -4.91 15.50 -16.17
N GLY A 168 -4.70 15.23 -14.89
CA GLY A 168 -3.40 14.76 -14.37
C GLY A 168 -2.95 13.44 -15.01
N LEU A 169 -3.89 12.53 -15.32
CA LEU A 169 -3.59 11.22 -15.90
C LEU A 169 -3.28 11.26 -17.42
N LEU A 170 -3.39 12.40 -18.08
CA LEU A 170 -2.98 12.55 -19.49
C LEU A 170 -1.48 12.26 -19.69
N TRP A 171 -0.65 12.40 -18.67
CA TRP A 171 0.76 11.99 -18.71
C TRP A 171 0.94 10.51 -18.99
N SER A 172 -0.04 9.67 -18.62
CA SER A 172 -0.04 8.23 -18.91
C SER A 172 -0.09 7.92 -20.40
N VAL A 173 -0.71 8.80 -21.21
CA VAL A 173 -0.75 8.67 -22.68
C VAL A 173 0.66 8.79 -23.28
N GLY A 174 1.52 9.64 -22.72
CA GLY A 174 2.92 9.73 -23.12
C GLY A 174 3.68 8.41 -22.93
N LEU A 175 3.47 7.74 -21.80
CA LEU A 175 4.08 6.43 -21.55
C LEU A 175 3.51 5.33 -22.46
N LEU A 176 2.21 5.40 -22.78
CA LEU A 176 1.58 4.49 -23.73
C LEU A 176 2.14 4.70 -25.15
N ALA A 177 2.30 5.94 -25.59
CA ALA A 177 2.93 6.29 -26.87
C ALA A 177 4.39 5.79 -26.92
N LEU A 178 5.16 5.98 -25.85
CA LEU A 178 6.51 5.41 -25.74
C LEU A 178 6.50 3.88 -25.88
N THR A 179 5.49 3.21 -25.32
CA THR A 179 5.34 1.75 -25.43
C THR A 179 5.02 1.33 -26.84
N LEU A 180 4.24 2.07 -27.59
CA LEU A 180 3.95 1.81 -29.01
C LEU A 180 5.19 2.02 -29.89
N VAL A 181 6.10 2.91 -29.53
CA VAL A 181 7.34 3.14 -30.28
C VAL A 181 8.40 2.12 -29.92
N VAL A 182 8.73 1.95 -28.65
CA VAL A 182 9.91 1.21 -28.18
C VAL A 182 9.56 -0.13 -27.50
N GLY A 183 8.29 -0.43 -27.28
CA GLY A 183 7.85 -1.61 -26.54
C GLY A 183 7.86 -1.37 -25.01
N ARG A 184 7.88 -2.44 -24.19
CA ARG A 184 7.78 -2.38 -22.73
C ARG A 184 9.06 -1.85 -22.05
N VAL A 185 9.64 -0.78 -22.60
CA VAL A 185 10.86 -0.15 -22.07
C VAL A 185 10.67 0.33 -20.63
N PHE A 186 9.49 0.82 -20.27
CA PHE A 186 9.16 1.25 -18.90
C PHE A 186 9.49 0.17 -17.87
N CYS A 187 9.04 -1.08 -18.09
CA CYS A 187 9.25 -2.18 -17.15
C CYS A 187 10.73 -2.56 -16.94
N GLY A 188 11.55 -2.31 -17.95
CA GLY A 188 12.97 -2.64 -17.93
C GLY A 188 13.91 -1.52 -17.50
N TRP A 189 13.50 -0.25 -17.60
CA TRP A 189 14.37 0.91 -17.49
C TRP A 189 13.93 1.95 -16.44
N ILE A 190 12.61 2.10 -16.23
CA ILE A 190 12.03 3.19 -15.46
C ILE A 190 11.34 2.67 -14.19
N CYS A 191 10.60 1.56 -14.27
CA CYS A 191 9.74 1.08 -13.20
C CYS A 191 10.52 0.81 -11.89
N PRO A 192 10.18 1.49 -10.78
CA PRO A 192 10.88 1.31 -9.50
C PRO A 192 10.71 -0.10 -8.94
N PHE A 193 9.53 -0.69 -9.07
CA PHE A 193 9.26 -2.05 -8.63
C PHE A 193 10.03 -3.09 -9.46
N GLY A 194 10.17 -2.85 -10.78
CA GLY A 194 11.02 -3.66 -11.66
C GLY A 194 12.50 -3.61 -11.27
N THR A 195 12.97 -2.47 -10.79
CA THR A 195 14.34 -2.29 -10.28
C THR A 195 14.55 -3.06 -8.97
N LEU A 196 13.59 -3.01 -8.04
CA LEU A 196 13.61 -3.81 -6.82
C LEU A 196 13.70 -5.31 -7.13
N HIS A 197 12.87 -5.81 -8.04
CA HIS A 197 12.94 -7.22 -8.46
C HIS A 197 14.30 -7.60 -9.06
N HIS A 198 14.93 -6.69 -9.81
CA HIS A 198 16.25 -6.92 -10.37
C HIS A 198 17.33 -6.96 -9.30
N PHE A 199 17.27 -6.06 -8.31
CA PHE A 199 18.17 -6.01 -7.17
C PHE A 199 18.03 -7.28 -6.30
N PHE A 200 16.81 -7.67 -5.92
CA PHE A 200 16.59 -8.85 -5.10
C PHE A 200 16.90 -10.17 -5.84
N ALA A 201 16.73 -10.23 -7.16
CA ALA A 201 17.18 -11.38 -7.95
C ALA A 201 18.72 -11.50 -8.00
N TRP A 202 19.45 -10.40 -7.83
CA TRP A 202 20.90 -10.39 -7.66
C TRP A 202 21.30 -10.78 -6.23
N LEU A 203 20.62 -10.23 -5.21
CA LEU A 203 20.91 -10.48 -3.80
C LEU A 203 20.58 -11.93 -3.39
N LEU A 204 19.47 -12.46 -3.88
CA LEU A 204 18.97 -13.81 -3.60
C LEU A 204 19.01 -14.67 -4.87
N PRO A 205 20.18 -15.13 -5.32
CA PRO A 205 20.27 -15.92 -6.54
C PRO A 205 19.51 -17.24 -6.40
N SER A 206 18.85 -17.65 -7.48
CA SER A 206 18.11 -18.92 -7.49
C SER A 206 19.03 -20.10 -7.20
N PRO A 207 18.63 -21.09 -6.37
CA PRO A 207 19.41 -22.29 -6.10
C PRO A 207 19.62 -23.14 -7.36
N LYS A 208 18.73 -23.01 -8.35
CA LYS A 208 18.81 -23.68 -9.66
C LYS A 208 19.64 -22.88 -10.66
N GLY A 209 20.67 -22.17 -10.20
CA GLY A 209 21.27 -21.02 -10.87
C GLY A 209 22.27 -21.29 -12.00
N ARG A 210 22.48 -22.52 -12.53
CA ARG A 210 23.44 -22.78 -13.61
C ARG A 210 22.85 -23.65 -14.71
N GLY A 211 23.19 -23.33 -15.97
CA GLY A 211 22.93 -24.16 -17.15
C GLY A 211 21.46 -24.39 -17.47
N SER A 212 21.07 -25.64 -17.66
CA SER A 212 19.75 -26.08 -18.11
C SER A 212 18.61 -25.67 -17.15
N HIS A 213 18.87 -25.64 -15.84
CA HIS A 213 17.87 -25.21 -14.84
C HIS A 213 17.48 -23.73 -14.99
N ARG A 214 18.41 -22.87 -15.38
CA ARG A 214 18.12 -21.46 -15.60
C ARG A 214 17.34 -21.23 -16.89
N VAL A 215 17.63 -22.02 -17.92
CA VAL A 215 16.82 -22.05 -19.15
C VAL A 215 15.39 -22.44 -18.82
N GLU A 216 15.20 -23.50 -18.01
CA GLU A 216 13.86 -23.95 -17.61
C GLU A 216 13.10 -22.89 -16.80
N ALA A 217 13.75 -22.24 -15.82
CA ALA A 217 13.14 -21.17 -15.03
C ALA A 217 12.74 -19.95 -15.88
N ASN A 218 13.41 -19.72 -17.01
CA ASN A 218 13.14 -18.60 -17.91
C ASN A 218 12.20 -18.96 -19.05
N LYS A 219 11.80 -20.23 -19.22
CA LYS A 219 10.75 -20.63 -20.17
C LYS A 219 9.44 -19.91 -19.90
N THR A 220 8.63 -19.82 -20.96
CA THR A 220 7.24 -19.41 -20.84
C THR A 220 6.41 -20.54 -20.22
N HIS A 221 5.72 -20.24 -19.13
CA HIS A 221 4.83 -21.18 -18.44
C HIS A 221 3.38 -20.73 -18.50
N VAL A 222 2.45 -21.69 -18.42
CA VAL A 222 1.00 -21.44 -18.50
C VAL A 222 0.52 -20.45 -17.42
N TYR A 223 1.08 -20.51 -16.20
CA TYR A 223 0.70 -19.62 -15.11
C TYR A 223 1.04 -18.14 -15.37
N GLN A 224 1.93 -17.82 -16.33
CA GLN A 224 2.23 -16.43 -16.70
C GLN A 224 1.07 -15.75 -17.43
N ARG A 225 0.07 -16.53 -17.89
CA ARG A 225 -1.19 -16.01 -18.42
C ARG A 225 -2.05 -15.34 -17.35
N ALA A 226 -1.85 -15.68 -16.07
CA ALA A 226 -2.63 -15.17 -14.95
C ALA A 226 -2.71 -13.63 -14.95
N LYS A 227 -1.63 -12.91 -15.24
CA LYS A 227 -1.62 -11.44 -15.30
C LYS A 227 -2.60 -10.86 -16.32
N TYR A 228 -2.84 -11.54 -17.45
CA TYR A 228 -3.80 -11.08 -18.44
C TYR A 228 -5.24 -11.32 -17.97
N TYR A 229 -5.50 -12.44 -17.28
CA TYR A 229 -6.81 -12.69 -16.66
C TYR A 229 -7.11 -11.72 -15.55
N ILE A 230 -6.11 -11.40 -14.70
CA ILE A 230 -6.20 -10.35 -13.68
C ILE A 230 -6.48 -8.99 -14.33
N LEU A 231 -5.76 -8.65 -15.41
CA LEU A 231 -6.00 -7.41 -16.15
C LEU A 231 -7.44 -7.33 -16.66
N TYR A 232 -7.95 -8.38 -17.33
CA TYR A 232 -9.33 -8.39 -17.83
C TYR A 232 -10.35 -8.26 -16.70
N ALA A 233 -10.17 -8.98 -15.59
CA ALA A 233 -11.07 -8.88 -14.44
C ALA A 233 -11.09 -7.46 -13.88
N PHE A 234 -9.95 -6.79 -13.75
CA PHE A 234 -9.88 -5.43 -13.22
C PHE A 234 -10.43 -4.38 -14.18
N LEU A 235 -10.20 -4.52 -15.49
CA LEU A 235 -10.78 -3.59 -16.47
C LEU A 235 -12.30 -3.72 -16.52
N VAL A 236 -12.83 -4.93 -16.40
CA VAL A 236 -14.29 -5.15 -16.31
C VAL A 236 -14.82 -4.60 -14.99
N ALA A 237 -14.17 -4.87 -13.84
CA ALA A 237 -14.57 -4.28 -12.55
C ALA A 237 -14.53 -2.74 -12.60
N ALA A 238 -13.55 -2.15 -13.28
CA ALA A 238 -13.47 -0.70 -13.48
C ALA A 238 -14.65 -0.19 -14.30
N LEU A 239 -15.06 -0.89 -15.37
CA LEU A 239 -16.22 -0.52 -16.17
C LEU A 239 -17.51 -0.46 -15.33
N PHE A 240 -17.61 -1.27 -14.28
CA PHE A 240 -18.72 -1.25 -13.32
C PHE A 240 -18.49 -0.29 -12.12
N GLY A 241 -17.48 0.58 -12.18
CA GLY A 241 -17.27 1.63 -11.20
C GLY A 241 -16.39 1.22 -10.00
N SER A 242 -15.30 0.48 -10.20
CA SER A 242 -14.36 0.16 -9.12
C SER A 242 -12.89 0.28 -9.53
N ALA A 243 -12.13 1.10 -8.81
CA ALA A 243 -10.68 1.23 -9.01
C ALA A 243 -9.85 0.21 -8.21
N ILE A 244 -10.41 -0.97 -7.89
CA ILE A 244 -9.75 -2.00 -7.05
C ILE A 244 -8.44 -2.52 -7.65
N GLY A 245 -8.27 -2.46 -8.97
CA GLY A 245 -7.05 -2.90 -9.66
C GLY A 245 -5.77 -2.20 -9.20
N GLY A 246 -5.86 -0.98 -8.65
CA GLY A 246 -4.74 -0.29 -8.02
C GLY A 246 -4.15 -1.04 -6.82
N MET A 247 -4.87 -2.01 -6.26
CA MET A 247 -4.35 -2.87 -5.20
C MET A 247 -3.16 -3.73 -5.68
N LEU A 248 -3.19 -4.19 -6.93
CA LEU A 248 -2.13 -4.99 -7.55
C LEU A 248 -1.26 -4.19 -8.53
N ASP A 249 -1.45 -2.90 -8.65
CA ASP A 249 -0.57 -2.07 -9.46
C ASP A 249 0.84 -1.99 -8.85
N PRO A 250 1.93 -2.18 -9.63
CA PRO A 250 3.30 -2.24 -9.13
C PRO A 250 3.78 -0.92 -8.53
N ILE A 251 3.32 0.23 -9.04
CA ILE A 251 3.71 1.54 -8.51
C ILE A 251 2.98 1.78 -7.19
N CYS A 252 1.67 1.51 -7.12
CA CYS A 252 0.89 1.60 -5.89
C CYS A 252 1.43 0.68 -4.79
N ILE A 253 1.83 -0.56 -5.14
CA ILE A 253 2.47 -1.48 -4.19
C ILE A 253 3.79 -0.92 -3.69
N ALA A 254 4.64 -0.37 -4.58
CA ALA A 254 5.92 0.20 -4.19
C ALA A 254 5.73 1.38 -3.22
N VAL A 255 4.85 2.34 -3.57
CA VAL A 255 4.53 3.49 -2.72
C VAL A 255 4.00 3.05 -1.36
N ARG A 256 2.99 2.19 -1.35
CA ARG A 256 2.35 1.72 -0.12
C ARG A 256 3.30 0.93 0.76
N SER A 257 4.02 -0.05 0.21
CA SER A 257 4.89 -0.92 1.01
C SER A 257 6.13 -0.21 1.51
N ILE A 258 6.76 0.62 0.68
CA ILE A 258 7.95 1.38 1.08
C ILE A 258 7.55 2.56 1.97
N GLY A 259 6.52 3.31 1.58
CA GLY A 259 6.07 4.51 2.28
C GLY A 259 5.49 4.26 3.66
N LEU A 260 4.61 3.24 3.79
CA LEU A 260 3.96 2.93 5.08
C LEU A 260 4.73 1.89 5.92
N GLY A 261 5.61 1.10 5.29
CA GLY A 261 6.30 0.02 6.00
C GLY A 261 7.80 0.22 6.13
N VAL A 262 8.52 0.25 5.00
CA VAL A 262 9.99 0.22 5.01
C VAL A 262 10.57 1.53 5.58
N ILE A 263 10.09 2.70 5.15
CA ILE A 263 10.59 3.99 5.64
C ILE A 263 10.36 4.16 7.15
N PRO A 264 9.13 3.97 7.71
CA PRO A 264 8.94 4.05 9.15
C PRO A 264 9.77 3.05 9.96
N ALA A 265 9.95 1.81 9.45
CA ALA A 265 10.79 0.81 10.09
C ALA A 265 12.27 1.23 10.11
N LEU A 266 12.79 1.77 8.99
CA LEU A 266 14.15 2.29 8.93
C LEU A 266 14.33 3.50 9.84
N GLN A 267 13.36 4.40 9.91
CA GLN A 267 13.37 5.54 10.83
C GLN A 267 13.46 5.04 12.29
N TYR A 268 12.62 4.09 12.67
CA TYR A 268 12.64 3.48 14.00
C TYR A 268 13.99 2.85 14.33
N LEU A 269 14.54 2.05 13.42
CA LEU A 269 15.84 1.38 13.61
C LEU A 269 16.99 2.38 13.73
N THR A 270 16.99 3.45 12.92
CA THR A 270 18.02 4.47 12.98
C THR A 270 17.94 5.28 14.28
N HIS A 271 16.72 5.68 14.71
CA HIS A 271 16.56 6.35 16.00
C HIS A 271 17.00 5.48 17.18
N ARG A 272 16.65 4.19 17.18
CA ARG A 272 17.10 3.25 18.21
C ARG A 272 18.62 3.04 18.17
N GLY A 273 19.19 2.87 16.97
CA GLY A 273 20.63 2.64 16.81
C GLY A 273 21.45 3.88 17.20
N LEU A 274 21.06 5.06 16.72
CA LEU A 274 21.74 6.31 17.09
C LEU A 274 21.53 6.65 18.56
N GLY A 275 20.33 6.41 19.13
CA GLY A 275 20.08 6.57 20.57
C GLY A 275 21.01 5.69 21.41
N ALA A 276 21.19 4.42 21.07
CA ALA A 276 22.13 3.55 21.78
C ALA A 276 23.59 4.05 21.71
N VAL A 277 23.97 4.69 20.59
CA VAL A 277 25.30 5.31 20.46
C VAL A 277 25.39 6.58 21.32
N THR A 278 24.32 7.38 21.42
CA THR A 278 24.29 8.56 22.30
C THR A 278 24.32 8.17 23.76
N ASP A 279 23.64 7.10 24.17
CA ASP A 279 23.58 6.66 25.56
C ASP A 279 24.89 5.99 26.05
N HIS A 280 25.57 5.25 25.17
CA HIS A 280 26.71 4.41 25.57
C HIS A 280 28.03 4.74 24.85
N GLY A 281 28.01 5.64 23.86
CA GLY A 281 29.18 5.98 23.06
C GLY A 281 30.14 6.95 23.74
N THR A 282 31.35 7.07 23.18
CA THR A 282 32.28 8.13 23.55
C THR A 282 31.83 9.50 23.02
N ARG A 283 32.27 10.59 23.62
CA ARG A 283 31.86 11.96 23.24
C ARG A 283 31.90 12.22 21.71
N PRO A 284 32.97 11.86 20.96
CA PRO A 284 32.98 12.09 19.51
C PRO A 284 31.95 11.24 18.76
N MET A 285 31.61 10.03 19.26
CA MET A 285 30.57 9.19 18.69
C MET A 285 29.17 9.77 18.95
N GLN A 286 28.93 10.33 20.15
CA GLN A 286 27.69 11.01 20.48
C GLN A 286 27.45 12.21 19.55
N THR A 287 28.45 13.10 19.40
CA THR A 287 28.36 14.26 18.51
C THR A 287 28.10 13.82 17.05
N ALA A 288 28.77 12.77 16.57
CA ALA A 288 28.54 12.23 15.22
C ALA A 288 27.12 11.66 15.07
N ALA A 289 26.60 10.97 16.08
CA ALA A 289 25.24 10.43 16.09
C ALA A 289 24.18 11.55 16.06
N ASP A 290 24.38 12.60 16.87
CA ASP A 290 23.47 13.77 16.91
C ASP A 290 23.44 14.51 15.58
N HIS A 291 24.62 14.77 14.98
CA HIS A 291 24.70 15.36 13.64
C HIS A 291 24.02 14.51 12.56
N THR A 292 24.19 13.18 12.65
CA THR A 292 23.57 12.26 11.69
C THR A 292 22.06 12.27 11.86
N GLN A 293 21.57 12.26 13.10
CA GLN A 293 20.12 12.32 13.40
C GLN A 293 19.51 13.63 12.92
N ASP A 294 20.16 14.77 13.15
CA ASP A 294 19.70 16.08 12.68
C ASP A 294 19.68 16.16 11.15
N LEU A 295 20.72 15.67 10.47
CA LEU A 295 20.77 15.60 9.01
C LEU A 295 19.62 14.75 8.44
N LEU A 296 19.38 13.56 9.01
CA LEU A 296 18.32 12.66 8.58
C LEU A 296 16.93 13.26 8.85
N ALA A 297 16.73 13.92 9.98
CA ALA A 297 15.48 14.60 10.32
C ALA A 297 15.17 15.74 9.34
N ARG A 298 16.19 16.49 8.90
CA ARG A 298 16.02 17.58 7.92
C ARG A 298 15.81 17.08 6.48
N THR A 299 16.32 15.90 6.13
CA THR A 299 16.36 15.44 4.72
C THR A 299 15.40 14.32 4.39
N ILE A 300 15.29 13.29 5.23
CA ILE A 300 14.60 12.04 4.92
C ILE A 300 13.45 11.75 5.88
N TRP A 301 13.71 11.86 7.21
CA TRP A 301 12.75 11.45 8.24
C TRP A 301 11.64 12.47 8.43
N GLN A 302 10.51 11.98 8.87
CA GLN A 302 9.40 12.82 9.34
C GLN A 302 9.67 13.28 10.78
N SER A 303 9.00 14.38 11.20
CA SER A 303 9.14 14.95 12.54
C SER A 303 8.76 13.97 13.66
N HIS A 304 7.84 13.06 13.38
CA HIS A 304 7.35 12.06 14.32
C HIS A 304 7.54 10.66 13.78
N GLN A 305 7.66 9.67 14.68
CA GLN A 305 7.65 8.26 14.32
C GLN A 305 6.22 7.85 13.92
N PHE A 306 6.05 7.44 12.69
CA PHE A 306 4.76 6.98 12.17
C PHE A 306 4.58 5.49 12.36
N TYR A 307 3.35 5.11 12.70
CA TYR A 307 2.89 3.73 12.81
C TYR A 307 1.58 3.60 12.04
N PHE A 308 1.51 2.67 11.11
CA PHE A 308 0.30 2.43 10.34
C PHE A 308 -0.32 1.09 10.74
N HIS A 309 -1.65 1.06 10.81
CA HIS A 309 -2.36 -0.21 10.96
C HIS A 309 -2.02 -1.15 9.82
N GLN A 310 -1.92 -2.45 10.09
CA GLN A 310 -1.67 -3.51 9.11
C GLN A 310 -0.35 -3.40 8.33
N THR A 311 0.58 -2.56 8.77
CA THR A 311 1.91 -2.44 8.13
C THR A 311 2.59 -3.80 7.96
N TRP A 312 2.46 -4.69 8.95
CA TRP A 312 3.03 -6.03 8.90
C TRP A 312 2.53 -6.84 7.70
N LEU A 313 1.23 -6.77 7.39
CA LEU A 313 0.62 -7.47 6.25
C LEU A 313 1.14 -6.90 4.92
N ILE A 314 1.22 -5.57 4.82
CA ILE A 314 1.72 -4.88 3.62
C ILE A 314 3.19 -5.21 3.38
N VAL A 315 4.02 -5.18 4.44
CA VAL A 315 5.45 -5.55 4.35
C VAL A 315 5.62 -7.04 4.07
N PHE A 316 4.83 -7.91 4.71
CA PHE A 316 4.85 -9.34 4.44
C PHE A 316 4.54 -9.64 2.97
N MET A 317 3.54 -9.01 2.39
CA MET A 317 3.23 -9.16 0.95
C MET A 317 4.40 -8.71 0.07
N LEU A 318 5.04 -7.58 0.38
CA LEU A 318 6.23 -7.13 -0.35
C LEU A 318 7.35 -8.17 -0.26
N VAL A 319 7.68 -8.63 0.95
CA VAL A 319 8.74 -9.61 1.18
C VAL A 319 8.42 -10.93 0.47
N ALA A 320 7.18 -11.43 0.55
CA ALA A 320 6.75 -12.65 -0.13
C ALA A 320 6.91 -12.54 -1.66
N VAL A 321 6.49 -11.42 -2.24
CA VAL A 321 6.62 -11.15 -3.67
C VAL A 321 8.10 -11.06 -4.09
N LEU A 322 8.94 -10.39 -3.31
CA LEU A 322 10.37 -10.29 -3.59
C LEU A 322 11.08 -11.63 -3.38
N PHE A 323 10.69 -12.41 -2.37
CA PHE A 323 11.22 -13.75 -2.14
C PHE A 323 10.83 -14.73 -3.26
N ALA A 324 9.66 -14.59 -3.85
CA ALA A 324 9.21 -15.40 -5.00
C ALA A 324 10.14 -15.29 -6.22
N ASN A 325 10.99 -14.24 -6.31
CA ASN A 325 12.06 -14.15 -7.33
C ASN A 325 13.07 -15.30 -7.25
N ARG A 326 13.17 -15.98 -6.10
CA ARG A 326 14.05 -17.15 -5.94
C ARG A 326 13.60 -18.33 -6.80
N PHE A 327 12.31 -18.43 -7.06
CA PHE A 327 11.72 -19.52 -7.85
C PHE A 327 11.56 -19.12 -9.32
N ILE A 328 11.06 -17.91 -9.57
CA ILE A 328 10.76 -17.38 -10.90
C ILE A 328 11.40 -15.99 -11.02
N PRO A 329 12.38 -15.78 -11.91
CA PRO A 329 12.97 -14.47 -12.12
C PRO A 329 11.90 -13.42 -12.45
N ARG A 330 11.89 -12.30 -11.73
CA ARG A 330 10.88 -11.24 -11.87
C ARG A 330 9.44 -11.76 -11.72
N PHE A 331 9.20 -12.57 -10.69
CA PHE A 331 7.92 -13.23 -10.43
C PHE A 331 6.72 -12.30 -10.65
N TRP A 332 6.68 -11.15 -9.97
CA TRP A 332 5.57 -10.21 -10.10
C TRP A 332 5.33 -9.78 -11.54
N CYS A 333 6.38 -9.28 -12.21
CA CYS A 333 6.30 -8.74 -13.56
C CYS A 333 5.85 -9.79 -14.59
N ARG A 334 6.15 -11.07 -14.35
CA ARG A 334 5.85 -12.18 -15.26
C ARG A 334 4.50 -12.82 -15.00
N VAL A 335 4.02 -12.84 -13.74
CA VAL A 335 2.86 -13.66 -13.34
C VAL A 335 1.66 -12.82 -12.92
N LEU A 336 1.86 -11.73 -12.17
CA LEU A 336 0.77 -11.03 -11.49
C LEU A 336 0.55 -9.58 -11.97
N CYS A 337 1.54 -8.91 -12.53
CA CYS A 337 1.52 -7.48 -12.80
C CYS A 337 0.49 -7.06 -13.87
N PRO A 338 -0.62 -6.38 -13.50
CA PRO A 338 -1.63 -5.92 -14.47
C PRO A 338 -1.11 -4.80 -15.38
N LEU A 339 -0.34 -3.83 -14.85
CA LEU A 339 0.33 -2.82 -15.67
C LEU A 339 1.24 -3.47 -16.71
N GLY A 340 2.02 -4.49 -16.30
CA GLY A 340 2.87 -5.24 -17.20
C GLY A 340 2.09 -5.98 -18.29
N ALA A 341 0.92 -6.53 -17.99
CA ALA A 341 0.02 -7.13 -18.98
C ALA A 341 -0.57 -6.06 -19.92
N PHE A 342 -1.00 -4.93 -19.39
CA PHE A 342 -1.54 -3.80 -20.15
C PHE A 342 -0.53 -3.28 -21.17
N LEU A 343 0.68 -2.93 -20.73
CA LEU A 343 1.77 -2.52 -21.64
C LEU A 343 2.14 -3.64 -22.62
N GLY A 344 2.01 -4.91 -22.22
CA GLY A 344 2.24 -6.08 -23.07
C GLY A 344 1.30 -6.11 -24.27
N VAL A 345 0.02 -5.82 -24.07
CA VAL A 345 -0.96 -5.76 -25.15
C VAL A 345 -0.57 -4.73 -26.23
N PHE A 346 -0.15 -3.53 -25.80
CA PHE A 346 0.25 -2.47 -26.72
C PHE A 346 1.64 -2.70 -27.33
N SER A 347 2.57 -3.31 -26.61
CA SER A 347 3.93 -3.56 -27.10
C SER A 347 4.02 -4.49 -28.30
N LYS A 348 2.94 -5.26 -28.60
CA LYS A 348 2.83 -6.04 -29.82
C LYS A 348 2.92 -5.19 -31.09
N PHE A 349 2.41 -3.97 -31.00
CA PHE A 349 2.39 -3.01 -32.10
C PHE A 349 3.64 -2.14 -32.13
N ALA A 350 4.57 -2.34 -31.19
CA ALA A 350 5.77 -1.51 -31.08
C ALA A 350 6.61 -1.51 -32.36
N LEU A 351 7.08 -0.33 -32.73
CA LEU A 351 7.90 -0.13 -33.93
C LEU A 351 9.32 -0.68 -33.76
N PHE A 352 9.82 -0.70 -32.52
CA PHE A 352 11.14 -1.23 -32.21
C PHE A 352 11.03 -2.62 -31.61
N GLY A 353 11.85 -3.55 -32.07
CA GLY A 353 11.78 -4.94 -31.64
C GLY A 353 13.00 -5.76 -31.99
N MET A 354 12.96 -7.03 -31.62
CA MET A 354 14.03 -7.99 -31.81
C MET A 354 13.83 -8.81 -33.08
N GLU A 355 14.88 -8.98 -33.84
CA GLU A 355 14.96 -9.86 -34.98
C GLU A 355 15.98 -10.98 -34.73
N LYS A 356 15.61 -12.24 -35.04
CA LYS A 356 16.49 -13.39 -34.91
C LYS A 356 16.74 -13.99 -36.29
N ASP A 357 18.01 -14.17 -36.67
CA ASP A 357 18.40 -14.87 -37.88
C ASP A 357 18.52 -16.38 -37.63
N HIS A 358 17.60 -17.14 -38.16
CA HIS A 358 17.49 -18.58 -37.93
C HIS A 358 18.58 -19.39 -38.56
N SER A 359 19.14 -18.91 -39.66
CA SER A 359 20.15 -19.65 -40.43
C SER A 359 21.45 -19.85 -39.68
N LYS A 360 21.74 -18.94 -38.76
CA LYS A 360 22.97 -18.91 -37.96
C LYS A 360 22.80 -19.33 -36.48
N CYS A 361 21.55 -19.64 -36.08
CA CYS A 361 21.28 -19.98 -34.67
C CYS A 361 21.72 -21.42 -34.37
N THR A 362 22.58 -21.58 -33.38
CA THR A 362 23.09 -22.87 -32.89
C THR A 362 22.27 -23.46 -31.74
N ASP A 363 21.11 -22.88 -31.40
CA ASP A 363 20.20 -23.26 -30.30
C ASP A 363 20.89 -23.44 -28.94
N CYS A 364 21.96 -22.68 -28.68
CA CYS A 364 22.75 -22.76 -27.45
C CYS A 364 22.00 -22.23 -26.21
N ASN A 365 20.85 -21.57 -26.34
CA ASN A 365 19.99 -21.02 -25.30
C ASN A 365 20.64 -19.99 -24.34
N LEU A 366 21.82 -19.43 -24.66
CA LEU A 366 22.49 -18.41 -23.87
C LEU A 366 21.66 -17.12 -23.76
N CYS A 367 20.87 -16.79 -24.78
CA CYS A 367 19.92 -15.69 -24.76
C CYS A 367 18.85 -15.87 -23.68
N LEU A 368 18.38 -17.11 -23.44
CA LEU A 368 17.39 -17.45 -22.43
C LEU A 368 17.97 -17.41 -21.00
N VAL A 369 19.19 -17.90 -20.82
CA VAL A 369 19.88 -17.84 -19.51
C VAL A 369 19.92 -16.40 -18.99
N ASN A 370 20.06 -15.41 -19.89
CA ASN A 370 20.16 -13.98 -19.55
C ASN A 370 18.83 -13.22 -19.74
N CYS A 371 17.75 -13.88 -20.15
CA CYS A 371 16.45 -13.25 -20.37
C CYS A 371 15.77 -12.87 -19.06
N GLN A 372 15.28 -11.63 -18.94
CA GLN A 372 14.50 -11.15 -17.79
C GLN A 372 12.99 -11.27 -18.01
N GLY A 373 12.55 -11.30 -19.26
CA GLY A 373 11.19 -11.63 -19.65
C GLY A 373 11.02 -13.14 -19.78
N ALA A 374 10.00 -13.57 -20.50
CA ALA A 374 9.81 -14.96 -20.86
C ALA A 374 9.95 -15.10 -22.37
N ASP A 375 10.93 -15.86 -22.84
CA ASP A 375 11.08 -16.23 -24.23
C ASP A 375 10.94 -17.75 -24.38
N SER A 376 10.64 -18.23 -25.57
CA SER A 376 10.50 -19.66 -25.83
C SER A 376 11.88 -20.25 -26.19
N PRO A 377 12.29 -21.37 -25.55
CA PRO A 377 13.57 -22.02 -25.84
C PRO A 377 13.53 -22.90 -27.10
N GLN A 378 12.36 -23.28 -27.57
CA GLN A 378 12.27 -24.24 -28.65
C GLN A 378 12.60 -23.61 -30.01
N GLY A 379 13.69 -24.07 -30.59
CA GLY A 379 14.11 -23.72 -31.93
C GLY A 379 14.58 -22.29 -32.13
N GLY A 380 14.98 -21.59 -31.06
CA GLY A 380 15.64 -20.27 -31.13
C GLY A 380 14.86 -19.13 -31.81
N VAL A 381 13.69 -19.45 -32.35
CA VAL A 381 13.02 -18.78 -33.46
C VAL A 381 11.93 -17.84 -33.01
N LYS A 382 11.13 -18.25 -32.02
CA LYS A 382 9.93 -17.52 -31.65
C LYS A 382 10.21 -16.59 -30.47
N TRP A 383 10.04 -15.30 -30.67
CA TRP A 383 10.18 -14.28 -29.67
C TRP A 383 8.81 -13.72 -29.27
N ARG A 384 8.60 -13.52 -27.96
CA ARG A 384 7.39 -12.93 -27.40
C ARG A 384 7.60 -11.45 -27.13
N GLN A 385 7.12 -10.61 -28.05
CA GLN A 385 7.22 -9.17 -27.95
C GLN A 385 6.44 -8.61 -26.75
N ASP A 386 5.28 -9.20 -26.49
CA ASP A 386 4.40 -8.88 -25.37
C ASP A 386 5.05 -9.12 -23.98
N GLU A 387 6.06 -10.01 -23.91
CA GLU A 387 6.76 -10.33 -22.67
C GLU A 387 8.16 -9.69 -22.56
N CYS A 388 8.65 -9.09 -23.62
CA CYS A 388 9.99 -8.54 -23.67
C CYS A 388 10.08 -7.21 -22.89
N HIS A 389 11.00 -7.13 -21.92
CA HIS A 389 11.28 -5.92 -21.14
C HIS A 389 12.31 -5.00 -21.81
N MET A 390 12.66 -5.23 -23.06
CA MET A 390 13.65 -4.45 -23.83
C MET A 390 14.99 -4.27 -23.09
N CYS A 391 15.44 -5.34 -22.40
CA CYS A 391 16.66 -5.28 -21.57
C CYS A 391 17.95 -5.51 -22.38
N MET A 392 17.88 -5.97 -23.61
CA MET A 392 18.96 -6.21 -24.57
C MET A 392 20.08 -7.19 -24.11
N ASN A 393 19.86 -7.90 -23.00
CA ASN A 393 20.85 -8.86 -22.48
C ASN A 393 21.06 -10.05 -23.42
N CYS A 394 20.02 -10.42 -24.21
CA CYS A 394 20.10 -11.54 -25.15
C CYS A 394 21.03 -11.25 -26.32
N GLU A 395 21.07 -10.01 -26.82
CA GLU A 395 21.99 -9.59 -27.88
C GLU A 395 23.45 -9.60 -27.41
N THR A 396 23.70 -9.17 -26.14
CA THR A 396 25.06 -9.23 -25.57
C THR A 396 25.56 -10.64 -25.27
N ALA A 397 24.62 -11.58 -25.07
CA ALA A 397 24.94 -12.96 -24.71
C ALA A 397 25.05 -13.91 -25.93
N CYS A 398 24.63 -13.46 -27.12
CA CYS A 398 24.63 -14.26 -28.31
C CYS A 398 26.06 -14.34 -28.94
N PRO A 399 26.68 -15.52 -29.02
CA PRO A 399 28.03 -15.65 -29.60
C PRO A 399 28.05 -15.50 -31.12
N GLU A 400 26.94 -15.86 -31.79
CA GLU A 400 26.84 -15.91 -33.25
C GLU A 400 26.21 -14.63 -33.86
N ASP A 401 25.97 -13.60 -33.06
CA ASP A 401 25.41 -12.33 -33.51
C ASP A 401 24.03 -12.44 -34.21
N VAL A 402 23.29 -13.47 -33.86
CA VAL A 402 21.99 -13.83 -34.47
C VAL A 402 20.86 -12.87 -34.07
N ILE A 403 20.99 -12.24 -32.90
CA ILE A 403 19.96 -11.38 -32.31
C ILE A 403 20.31 -9.92 -32.52
N LYS A 404 19.39 -9.15 -33.09
CA LYS A 404 19.54 -7.70 -33.31
C LYS A 404 18.26 -6.97 -32.96
N PHE A 405 18.36 -5.84 -32.28
CA PHE A 405 17.25 -4.93 -32.06
C PHE A 405 17.23 -3.86 -33.16
N ARG A 406 16.07 -3.68 -33.81
CA ARG A 406 15.88 -2.76 -34.93
C ARG A 406 14.51 -2.09 -34.90
N PHE A 407 14.40 -0.95 -35.58
CA PHE A 407 13.11 -0.38 -35.96
C PHE A 407 12.51 -1.21 -37.11
N LEU A 408 11.19 -1.43 -37.03
CA LEU A 408 10.42 -2.23 -37.99
C LEU A 408 11.04 -3.64 -38.23
N PRO A 409 11.19 -4.45 -37.18
CA PRO A 409 11.79 -5.77 -37.29
C PRO A 409 10.91 -6.68 -38.16
N ASN A 410 11.52 -7.66 -38.81
CA ASN A 410 10.79 -8.69 -39.53
C ASN A 410 10.01 -9.56 -38.55
N ARG A 411 8.67 -9.41 -38.53
CA ARG A 411 7.78 -10.06 -37.55
C ARG A 411 7.51 -11.54 -37.80
N LYS A 412 8.07 -12.15 -38.87
CA LYS A 412 7.89 -13.59 -39.15
C LYS A 412 8.32 -14.51 -38.02
N SER A 413 9.22 -14.02 -37.14
CA SER A 413 9.71 -14.75 -35.99
C SER A 413 9.00 -14.37 -34.68
N ALA A 414 8.09 -13.40 -34.67
CA ALA A 414 7.39 -12.96 -33.45
C ALA A 414 6.08 -13.74 -33.25
N VAL A 415 5.78 -14.09 -32.01
CA VAL A 415 4.45 -14.58 -31.63
C VAL A 415 3.56 -13.37 -31.37
N THR A 416 2.54 -13.18 -32.18
CA THR A 416 1.70 -11.99 -32.20
C THR A 416 0.52 -12.03 -31.23
N GLU A 417 0.17 -13.21 -30.69
CA GLU A 417 -1.00 -13.35 -29.83
C GLU A 417 -0.63 -13.56 -28.36
N PRO A 418 -1.28 -12.89 -27.39
CA PRO A 418 -1.24 -13.33 -26.03
C PRO A 418 -1.84 -14.73 -26.00
N ASP A 419 -1.10 -15.63 -25.40
CA ASP A 419 -1.52 -17.02 -25.25
C ASP A 419 -2.60 -17.08 -24.14
N THR A 420 -3.82 -16.63 -24.45
CA THR A 420 -4.97 -16.65 -23.57
C THR A 420 -6.01 -17.65 -24.06
N VAL A 421 -6.53 -18.45 -23.15
CA VAL A 421 -7.62 -19.38 -23.43
C VAL A 421 -8.95 -18.61 -23.40
N ARG A 422 -9.69 -18.59 -24.49
CA ARG A 422 -10.97 -17.85 -24.63
C ARG A 422 -11.94 -18.12 -23.49
N ARG A 423 -12.10 -19.38 -23.08
CA ARG A 423 -12.97 -19.76 -21.95
C ARG A 423 -12.54 -19.11 -20.63
N THR A 424 -11.24 -19.12 -20.31
CA THR A 424 -10.69 -18.54 -19.09
C THR A 424 -10.75 -17.00 -19.11
N THR A 425 -10.61 -16.39 -20.30
CA THR A 425 -10.76 -14.93 -20.44
C THR A 425 -12.20 -14.49 -20.15
N LEU A 426 -13.19 -15.23 -20.67
CA LEU A 426 -14.60 -14.97 -20.38
C LEU A 426 -14.92 -15.19 -18.90
N ALA A 427 -14.37 -16.23 -18.28
CA ALA A 427 -14.52 -16.47 -16.85
C ALA A 427 -13.92 -15.34 -16.01
N ALA A 428 -12.74 -14.83 -16.37
CA ALA A 428 -12.10 -13.70 -15.70
C ALA A 428 -12.91 -12.40 -15.84
N ALA A 429 -13.48 -12.14 -17.03
CA ALA A 429 -14.38 -11.01 -17.25
C ALA A 429 -15.66 -11.15 -16.41
N GLY A 430 -16.25 -12.34 -16.38
CA GLY A 430 -17.42 -12.64 -15.53
C GLY A 430 -17.11 -12.44 -14.04
N ALA A 431 -15.94 -12.91 -13.57
CA ALA A 431 -15.51 -12.69 -12.19
C ALA A 431 -15.37 -11.19 -11.84
N GLY A 432 -14.81 -10.38 -12.78
CA GLY A 432 -14.74 -8.93 -12.61
C GLY A 432 -16.11 -8.26 -12.54
N ALA A 433 -17.05 -8.70 -13.36
CA ALA A 433 -18.43 -8.18 -13.36
C ALA A 433 -19.21 -8.57 -12.09
N MET A 434 -19.00 -9.80 -11.58
CA MET A 434 -19.67 -10.30 -10.37
C MET A 434 -19.04 -9.78 -9.07
N PHE A 435 -17.79 -9.35 -9.11
CA PHE A 435 -17.07 -8.89 -7.92
C PHE A 435 -17.82 -7.76 -7.20
N LEU A 436 -18.26 -6.74 -7.95
CA LEU A 436 -18.90 -5.56 -7.35
C LEU A 436 -20.25 -5.85 -6.69
N PRO A 437 -21.20 -6.53 -7.36
CA PRO A 437 -22.44 -6.92 -6.69
C PRO A 437 -22.16 -7.74 -5.43
N ALA A 438 -21.24 -8.71 -5.47
CA ALA A 438 -20.88 -9.54 -4.34
C ALA A 438 -20.26 -8.72 -3.18
N ALA A 439 -19.35 -7.78 -3.50
CA ALA A 439 -18.72 -6.93 -2.50
C ALA A 439 -19.71 -5.97 -1.85
N ARG A 440 -20.65 -5.39 -2.65
CA ARG A 440 -21.63 -4.39 -2.19
C ARG A 440 -22.85 -4.98 -1.49
N ILE A 441 -23.22 -6.24 -1.75
CA ILE A 441 -24.28 -6.92 -1.00
C ILE A 441 -23.93 -7.00 0.49
N ALA A 442 -22.68 -7.30 0.82
CA ALA A 442 -22.23 -7.34 2.22
C ALA A 442 -22.35 -5.98 2.91
N ASP A 443 -22.10 -4.89 2.19
CA ASP A 443 -22.16 -3.52 2.72
C ASP A 443 -23.60 -3.04 2.95
N SER A 444 -24.57 -3.50 2.15
CA SER A 444 -25.98 -3.10 2.26
C SER A 444 -26.71 -3.73 3.45
N LEU A 445 -26.14 -4.74 4.08
CA LEU A 445 -26.72 -5.45 5.24
C LEU A 445 -26.45 -4.74 6.56
N ASP A 446 -25.50 -3.81 6.62
CA ASP A 446 -25.17 -3.05 7.84
C ASP A 446 -25.61 -1.58 7.71
N VAL A 447 -26.72 -1.23 8.36
CA VAL A 447 -27.31 0.11 8.32
C VAL A 447 -26.38 1.18 8.91
N ASN A 448 -25.52 0.80 9.86
CA ASN A 448 -24.60 1.71 10.57
C ASN A 448 -23.15 1.61 10.07
N TYR A 449 -22.93 0.94 8.97
CA TYR A 449 -21.63 0.62 8.45
C TYR A 449 -20.71 1.84 8.25
N HIS A 450 -21.26 2.93 7.75
CA HIS A 450 -20.51 4.13 7.41
C HIS A 450 -20.14 5.03 8.59
N ALA A 451 -20.77 4.88 9.75
CA ALA A 451 -20.53 5.76 10.90
C ALA A 451 -19.07 5.77 11.40
N LYS A 452 -18.32 4.67 11.21
CA LYS A 452 -16.91 4.54 11.60
C LYS A 452 -15.94 4.86 10.47
N VAL A 453 -16.41 5.04 9.23
CA VAL A 453 -15.56 5.29 8.06
C VAL A 453 -15.43 6.79 7.84
N ILE A 454 -14.48 7.40 8.53
CA ILE A 454 -14.20 8.82 8.40
C ILE A 454 -13.16 9.01 7.31
N ARG A 455 -13.54 9.71 6.24
CA ARG A 455 -12.66 10.00 5.11
C ARG A 455 -11.93 11.33 5.29
N PRO A 456 -10.75 11.52 4.64
CA PRO A 456 -10.03 12.79 4.71
C PRO A 456 -10.83 13.95 4.09
N PRO A 457 -10.55 15.21 4.51
CA PRO A 457 -11.23 16.39 3.97
C PRO A 457 -11.01 16.51 2.45
N GLY A 458 -12.05 16.88 1.73
CA GLY A 458 -12.07 16.90 0.26
C GLY A 458 -12.34 15.55 -0.40
N ALA A 459 -12.52 14.46 0.35
CA ALA A 459 -12.98 13.19 -0.20
C ALA A 459 -14.37 13.38 -0.84
N VAL A 460 -14.57 12.81 -2.03
CA VAL A 460 -15.87 12.81 -2.70
C VAL A 460 -16.82 11.81 -2.02
N GLU A 461 -18.10 11.81 -2.41
CA GLU A 461 -19.08 10.84 -1.93
C GLU A 461 -18.54 9.40 -1.98
N GLU A 462 -18.91 8.52 -1.04
CA GLU A 462 -18.26 7.22 -0.84
C GLU A 462 -18.21 6.37 -2.12
N ARG A 463 -19.31 6.30 -2.86
CA ARG A 463 -19.34 5.56 -4.13
C ARG A 463 -18.32 6.13 -5.14
N ALA A 464 -18.36 7.44 -5.37
CA ALA A 464 -17.45 8.13 -6.27
C ALA A 464 -15.99 8.07 -5.76
N PHE A 465 -15.80 7.96 -4.43
CA PHE A 465 -14.50 7.77 -3.82
C PHE A 465 -13.89 6.39 -4.17
N LEU A 466 -14.67 5.32 -4.04
CA LEU A 466 -14.25 3.96 -4.38
C LEU A 466 -13.99 3.77 -5.88
N GLU A 467 -14.74 4.50 -6.73
CA GLU A 467 -14.53 4.56 -8.18
C GLU A 467 -13.19 5.21 -8.57
N ARG A 468 -12.62 6.06 -7.71
CA ARG A 468 -11.40 6.84 -7.98
C ARG A 468 -10.19 6.39 -7.19
N CYS A 469 -10.38 5.86 -5.98
CA CYS A 469 -9.28 5.53 -5.08
C CYS A 469 -8.50 4.31 -5.55
N ILE A 470 -7.27 4.50 -6.02
CA ILE A 470 -6.34 3.44 -6.45
C ILE A 470 -5.53 2.82 -5.31
N ARG A 471 -5.77 3.21 -4.06
CA ARG A 471 -5.12 2.64 -2.86
C ARG A 471 -3.59 2.78 -2.85
N CYS A 472 -3.07 3.88 -3.41
CA CYS A 472 -1.63 4.15 -3.48
C CYS A 472 -1.00 4.49 -2.12
N ALA A 473 -1.81 5.03 -1.17
CA ALA A 473 -1.40 5.45 0.18
C ALA A 473 -0.55 6.74 0.27
N GLU A 474 -0.42 7.54 -0.80
CA GLU A 474 0.26 8.85 -0.75
C GLU A 474 -0.38 9.78 0.29
N CYS A 475 -1.73 9.83 0.36
CA CYS A 475 -2.45 10.64 1.32
C CYS A 475 -2.18 10.25 2.79
N MET A 476 -1.95 8.96 3.04
CA MET A 476 -1.57 8.46 4.38
C MET A 476 -0.15 8.89 4.72
N LYS A 477 0.77 8.76 3.75
CA LYS A 477 2.19 9.10 3.90
C LYS A 477 2.42 10.58 4.15
N VAL A 478 1.65 11.46 3.49
CA VAL A 478 1.79 12.92 3.62
C VAL A 478 1.16 13.49 4.88
N CYS A 479 0.29 12.73 5.57
CA CYS A 479 -0.45 13.22 6.73
C CYS A 479 0.50 13.55 7.90
N PRO A 480 0.59 14.82 8.35
CA PRO A 480 1.58 15.24 9.34
C PRO A 480 1.34 14.61 10.71
N ASN A 481 0.09 14.41 11.11
CA ASN A 481 -0.28 13.89 12.42
C ASN A 481 -0.58 12.38 12.40
N ASN A 482 -0.18 11.67 11.33
CA ASN A 482 -0.42 10.23 11.20
C ASN A 482 -1.88 9.82 11.42
N ALA A 483 -2.82 10.65 10.97
CA ALA A 483 -4.25 10.41 11.20
C ALA A 483 -4.86 9.41 10.20
N LEU A 484 -4.28 9.27 9.00
CA LEU A 484 -4.82 8.44 7.93
C LEU A 484 -4.16 7.07 7.90
N HIS A 485 -4.99 6.03 7.93
CA HIS A 485 -4.56 4.64 7.95
C HIS A 485 -5.27 3.82 6.87
N PRO A 486 -4.67 2.69 6.42
CA PRO A 486 -5.35 1.80 5.49
C PRO A 486 -6.52 1.07 6.18
N ALA A 487 -7.73 1.16 5.63
CA ALA A 487 -8.88 0.39 6.06
C ALA A 487 -8.65 -1.11 5.82
N MET A 488 -9.15 -1.97 6.69
CA MET A 488 -9.21 -3.42 6.45
C MET A 488 -10.61 -3.82 5.99
N PHE A 489 -11.50 -4.02 6.92
CA PHE A 489 -12.89 -4.38 6.65
C PHE A 489 -13.88 -3.30 7.10
N GLU A 490 -13.39 -2.22 7.72
CA GLU A 490 -14.22 -1.11 8.21
C GLU A 490 -14.96 -0.41 7.06
N ALA A 491 -14.34 -0.39 5.88
CA ALA A 491 -14.90 0.17 4.66
C ALA A 491 -15.34 -0.91 3.65
N GLY A 492 -15.65 -2.14 4.11
CA GLY A 492 -16.00 -3.29 3.29
C GLY A 492 -14.87 -3.85 2.45
N ILE A 493 -15.20 -4.89 1.69
CA ILE A 493 -14.23 -5.56 0.82
C ILE A 493 -13.74 -4.61 -0.28
N GLU A 494 -14.65 -3.83 -0.86
CA GLU A 494 -14.30 -2.84 -1.88
C GLU A 494 -13.46 -1.70 -1.30
N GLY A 495 -13.63 -1.37 0.00
CA GLY A 495 -12.88 -0.33 0.68
C GLY A 495 -11.52 -0.75 1.22
N LEU A 496 -11.09 -2.00 1.02
CA LEU A 496 -9.80 -2.51 1.52
C LEU A 496 -8.63 -1.61 1.09
N TRP A 497 -7.80 -1.22 2.08
CA TRP A 497 -6.64 -0.33 1.96
C TRP A 497 -6.93 1.09 1.45
N THR A 498 -8.17 1.52 1.47
CA THR A 498 -8.51 2.93 1.30
C THR A 498 -8.23 3.72 2.57
N PRO A 499 -7.94 5.05 2.50
CA PRO A 499 -7.63 5.86 3.68
C PRO A 499 -8.85 6.07 4.57
N ILE A 500 -8.70 5.76 5.86
CA ILE A 500 -9.62 6.14 6.93
C ILE A 500 -8.89 6.93 8.00
N LEU A 501 -9.58 7.83 8.67
CA LEU A 501 -9.04 8.56 9.80
C LEU A 501 -9.26 7.75 11.07
N ILE A 502 -8.19 7.53 11.85
CA ILE A 502 -8.23 6.89 13.16
C ILE A 502 -7.80 7.91 14.20
N ALA A 503 -8.78 8.58 14.79
CA ALA A 503 -8.56 9.72 15.65
C ALA A 503 -7.73 9.39 16.90
N ARG A 504 -7.82 8.17 17.41
CA ARG A 504 -7.02 7.74 18.57
C ARG A 504 -5.50 7.71 18.27
N ILE A 505 -5.12 7.51 17.02
CA ILE A 505 -3.70 7.53 16.62
C ILE A 505 -3.25 8.94 16.26
N GLY A 506 -4.08 9.67 15.50
CA GLY A 506 -3.78 11.01 15.05
C GLY A 506 -5.04 11.76 14.62
N TYR A 507 -4.98 13.07 14.61
CA TYR A 507 -6.09 13.93 14.25
C TYR A 507 -5.84 14.71 12.96
N CYS A 508 -6.91 15.16 12.29
CA CYS A 508 -6.80 15.99 11.10
C CYS A 508 -6.40 17.42 11.52
N GLU A 509 -5.21 17.86 11.12
CA GLU A 509 -4.74 19.22 11.39
C GLU A 509 -5.66 20.26 10.76
N HIS A 510 -5.99 21.31 11.52
CA HIS A 510 -7.03 22.30 11.19
C HIS A 510 -6.78 22.99 9.85
N SER A 511 -5.58 23.49 9.63
CA SER A 511 -5.18 24.23 8.42
C SER A 511 -4.55 23.37 7.32
N CYS A 512 -4.47 22.04 7.51
CA CYS A 512 -3.81 21.16 6.55
C CYS A 512 -4.74 20.65 5.45
N VAL A 513 -4.28 20.73 4.18
CA VAL A 513 -4.98 20.24 2.98
C VAL A 513 -4.11 19.32 2.10
N LEU A 514 -3.01 18.76 2.64
CA LEU A 514 -2.00 18.03 1.89
C LEU A 514 -2.51 16.74 1.24
N CYS A 515 -3.44 16.03 1.87
CA CYS A 515 -3.97 14.77 1.35
C CYS A 515 -4.64 14.91 -0.04
N GLY A 516 -5.30 16.05 -0.30
CA GLY A 516 -5.86 16.36 -1.62
C GLY A 516 -4.80 16.72 -2.65
N GLN A 517 -3.66 17.30 -2.24
CA GLN A 517 -2.58 17.71 -3.16
C GLN A 517 -1.87 16.50 -3.79
N VAL A 518 -1.72 15.39 -3.05
CA VAL A 518 -1.03 14.18 -3.52
C VAL A 518 -1.95 13.14 -4.16
N CYS A 519 -3.26 13.39 -4.23
CA CYS A 519 -4.20 12.42 -4.79
C CYS A 519 -4.18 12.46 -6.32
N PRO A 520 -3.64 11.43 -7.03
CA PRO A 520 -3.47 11.46 -8.48
C PRO A 520 -4.77 11.32 -9.25
N THR A 521 -5.81 10.73 -8.64
CA THR A 521 -7.08 10.40 -9.30
C THR A 521 -8.25 11.30 -8.89
N GLY A 522 -8.01 12.26 -7.97
CA GLY A 522 -9.06 13.14 -7.48
C GLY A 522 -10.13 12.45 -6.62
N ALA A 523 -9.82 11.29 -6.03
CA ALA A 523 -10.66 10.68 -4.98
C ALA A 523 -10.75 11.61 -3.76
N ILE A 524 -9.66 12.32 -3.46
CA ILE A 524 -9.60 13.44 -2.54
C ILE A 524 -9.34 14.67 -3.39
N GLN A 525 -10.28 15.60 -3.41
CA GLN A 525 -10.19 16.83 -4.20
C GLN A 525 -9.15 17.78 -3.62
N LYS A 526 -8.54 18.57 -4.51
CA LYS A 526 -7.65 19.66 -4.10
C LYS A 526 -8.51 20.83 -3.60
N ILE A 527 -8.62 20.93 -2.29
CA ILE A 527 -9.31 22.03 -1.61
C ILE A 527 -8.30 23.04 -1.10
N THR A 528 -8.74 24.27 -0.91
CA THR A 528 -7.95 25.32 -0.25
C THR A 528 -8.16 25.28 1.26
N GLU A 529 -7.27 25.88 2.02
CA GLU A 529 -7.43 26.06 3.46
C GLU A 529 -8.70 26.86 3.78
N LYS A 530 -8.97 27.91 3.02
CA LYS A 530 -10.17 28.76 3.18
C LYS A 530 -11.46 27.95 3.02
N GLU A 531 -11.52 27.08 2.04
CA GLU A 531 -12.66 26.17 1.85
C GLU A 531 -12.81 25.19 3.02
N LYS A 532 -11.71 24.63 3.49
CA LYS A 532 -11.73 23.69 4.62
C LYS A 532 -12.22 24.36 5.90
N LEU A 533 -11.73 25.58 6.19
CA LEU A 533 -12.06 26.33 7.40
C LEU A 533 -13.42 27.02 7.35
N GLY A 534 -14.05 27.09 6.17
CA GLY A 534 -15.33 27.75 6.02
C GLY A 534 -15.25 29.28 6.00
N LEU A 535 -14.12 29.84 5.54
CA LEU A 535 -13.98 31.29 5.42
C LEU A 535 -14.76 31.78 4.20
N GLY A 536 -15.97 32.31 4.45
CA GLY A 536 -16.90 32.78 3.42
C GLY A 536 -17.86 31.73 2.86
N GLN A 537 -17.80 30.51 3.35
CA GLN A 537 -18.69 29.39 3.02
C GLN A 537 -18.78 28.43 4.20
N PRO A 538 -19.72 27.46 4.26
CA PRO A 538 -19.72 26.45 5.32
C PRO A 538 -18.42 25.63 5.34
N PRO A 539 -17.89 25.29 6.54
CA PRO A 539 -16.68 24.49 6.66
C PRO A 539 -16.86 23.07 6.14
N ILE A 540 -15.77 22.47 5.63
CA ILE A 540 -15.79 21.07 5.22
C ILE A 540 -15.72 20.18 6.47
N LYS A 541 -16.82 19.55 6.80
CA LYS A 541 -16.93 18.59 7.90
C LYS A 541 -16.61 17.20 7.43
N ILE A 542 -15.78 16.48 8.17
CA ILE A 542 -15.49 15.06 7.92
C ILE A 542 -16.23 14.13 8.88
N GLY A 543 -16.98 14.71 9.82
CA GLY A 543 -17.78 14.02 10.79
C GLY A 543 -18.15 14.90 11.99
N THR A 544 -18.64 14.29 13.06
CA THR A 544 -19.04 14.96 14.31
C THR A 544 -18.56 14.17 15.51
N ALA A 545 -18.20 14.89 16.57
CA ALA A 545 -17.82 14.30 17.86
C ALA A 545 -19.06 14.00 18.71
N PHE A 546 -19.02 12.91 19.46
CA PHE A 546 -20.04 12.50 20.43
C PHE A 546 -19.37 12.13 21.74
N TYR A 547 -20.11 12.32 22.86
CA TYR A 547 -19.66 11.92 24.18
C TYR A 547 -20.32 10.65 24.67
N ASP A 548 -19.52 9.76 25.22
CA ASP A 548 -19.96 8.72 26.15
C ASP A 548 -19.88 9.29 27.58
N HIS A 549 -21.01 9.76 28.09
CA HIS A 549 -21.10 10.34 29.44
C HIS A 549 -20.68 9.34 30.51
N GLY A 550 -20.92 8.03 30.31
CA GLY A 550 -20.53 6.98 31.25
C GLY A 550 -19.03 6.80 31.42
N ARG A 551 -18.25 7.31 30.47
CA ARG A 551 -16.76 7.24 30.49
C ARG A 551 -16.08 8.58 30.76
N CYS A 552 -16.82 9.68 30.63
CA CYS A 552 -16.26 11.01 30.77
C CYS A 552 -15.96 11.33 32.25
N LEU A 553 -14.74 11.79 32.54
CA LEU A 553 -14.27 12.08 33.91
C LEU A 553 -15.20 13.05 34.65
N PRO A 554 -15.57 14.24 34.11
CA PRO A 554 -16.49 15.16 34.77
C PRO A 554 -17.92 14.64 34.88
N TRP A 555 -18.38 13.84 33.93
CA TRP A 555 -19.76 13.35 33.91
C TRP A 555 -20.01 12.20 34.88
N SER A 556 -19.20 11.16 34.89
CA SER A 556 -19.47 9.95 35.68
C SER A 556 -18.43 9.67 36.75
N MET A 557 -17.18 10.13 36.57
CA MET A 557 -16.09 9.84 37.50
C MET A 557 -15.80 10.99 38.46
N GLN A 558 -16.60 12.05 38.43
CA GLN A 558 -16.50 13.21 39.36
C GLN A 558 -15.11 13.82 39.43
N THR A 559 -14.33 13.74 38.34
CA THR A 559 -12.97 14.22 38.23
C THR A 559 -12.91 15.39 37.25
N PRO A 560 -12.38 16.58 37.67
CA PRO A 560 -12.25 17.72 36.75
C PRO A 560 -11.41 17.41 35.52
N CYS A 561 -11.86 17.82 34.33
CA CYS A 561 -11.15 17.64 33.09
C CYS A 561 -11.71 18.58 32.01
N ILE A 562 -10.81 19.33 31.32
CA ILE A 562 -11.16 20.26 30.23
C ILE A 562 -10.36 20.00 28.94
N VAL A 563 -9.57 18.93 28.89
CA VAL A 563 -8.57 18.68 27.85
C VAL A 563 -9.17 18.71 26.45
N CYS A 564 -10.35 18.13 26.24
CA CYS A 564 -10.99 18.08 24.91
C CYS A 564 -11.45 19.47 24.43
N GLU A 565 -11.87 20.36 25.33
CA GLU A 565 -12.20 21.75 25.04
C GLU A 565 -10.95 22.57 24.68
N GLU A 566 -9.88 22.44 25.48
CA GLU A 566 -8.62 23.16 25.23
C GLU A 566 -8.03 22.83 23.85
N PHE A 567 -8.07 21.58 23.43
CA PHE A 567 -7.56 21.11 22.14
C PHE A 567 -8.52 21.28 20.97
N CYS A 568 -9.73 21.78 21.18
CA CYS A 568 -10.66 22.06 20.10
C CYS A 568 -10.15 23.23 19.25
N PRO A 569 -9.85 23.02 17.93
CA PRO A 569 -9.17 24.02 17.10
C PRO A 569 -10.13 25.02 16.46
N THR A 570 -11.46 24.82 16.55
CA THR A 570 -12.45 25.69 15.92
C THR A 570 -12.59 27.02 16.69
N SER A 571 -12.94 28.10 15.97
CA SER A 571 -13.19 29.41 16.56
C SER A 571 -14.50 29.97 15.96
N PRO A 572 -15.60 30.10 16.75
CA PRO A 572 -15.70 29.70 18.17
C PRO A 572 -15.52 28.20 18.35
N LYS A 573 -15.15 27.78 19.59
CA LYS A 573 -14.94 26.36 19.91
C LYS A 573 -16.22 25.55 19.78
N ALA A 574 -16.12 24.40 19.11
CA ALA A 574 -17.24 23.47 19.01
C ALA A 574 -17.49 22.67 20.31
N ILE A 575 -16.46 22.59 21.17
CA ILE A 575 -16.59 22.00 22.51
C ILE A 575 -16.63 23.14 23.51
N TRP A 576 -17.65 23.17 24.32
CA TRP A 576 -17.82 24.08 25.43
C TRP A 576 -18.10 23.31 26.72
N VAL A 577 -17.82 23.88 27.86
CA VAL A 577 -17.97 23.24 29.17
C VAL A 577 -19.04 23.93 30.02
N GLU A 578 -19.87 23.11 30.64
CA GLU A 578 -20.80 23.54 31.67
C GLU A 578 -20.12 23.37 33.05
N GLU A 579 -20.02 24.46 33.83
CA GLU A 579 -19.50 24.38 35.17
C GLU A 579 -20.56 23.93 36.16
N VAL A 580 -20.32 22.82 36.85
CA VAL A 580 -21.24 22.25 37.84
C VAL A 580 -20.49 22.00 39.13
N VAL A 581 -21.03 22.49 40.24
CA VAL A 581 -20.53 22.17 41.60
C VAL A 581 -21.21 20.88 42.05
N ALA A 582 -20.45 19.83 42.26
CA ALA A 582 -20.96 18.55 42.73
C ALA A 582 -20.29 18.11 44.03
N PRO A 583 -21.06 17.55 44.99
CA PRO A 583 -20.48 16.93 46.16
C PRO A 583 -19.84 15.60 45.79
N VAL A 584 -18.52 15.51 45.95
CA VAL A 584 -17.72 14.34 45.59
C VAL A 584 -17.19 13.70 46.88
N ARG A 585 -17.25 12.38 46.97
CA ARG A 585 -16.66 11.64 48.08
C ARG A 585 -15.13 11.68 48.02
N ASP A 586 -14.46 12.09 49.10
CA ASP A 586 -12.99 12.07 49.13
C ASP A 586 -12.46 10.64 48.95
N SER A 587 -11.28 10.52 48.37
CA SER A 587 -10.62 9.23 48.15
C SER A 587 -10.03 8.61 49.42
N LYS A 588 -9.86 9.42 50.49
CA LYS A 588 -9.24 8.96 51.74
C LYS A 588 -10.29 8.73 52.81
N PRO A 589 -10.31 7.55 53.45
CA PRO A 589 -11.16 7.33 54.61
C PRO A 589 -10.73 8.26 55.76
N GLY A 590 -11.67 8.64 56.61
CA GLY A 590 -11.41 9.43 57.80
C GLY A 590 -10.44 8.73 58.76
N PRO A 591 -9.83 9.47 59.71
CA PRO A 591 -8.77 8.95 60.59
C PRO A 591 -9.19 7.72 61.41
N ASN A 592 -10.48 7.49 61.63
CA ASN A 592 -11.01 6.36 62.41
C ASN A 592 -11.74 5.30 61.56
N GLY A 593 -11.48 5.24 60.23
CA GLY A 593 -12.20 4.35 59.32
C GLY A 593 -13.61 4.83 58.99
N GLU A 594 -13.92 6.08 59.29
CA GLU A 594 -15.19 6.71 58.92
C GLU A 594 -15.31 6.83 57.39
N LEU A 595 -16.56 6.87 56.87
CA LEU A 595 -16.80 7.11 55.46
C LEU A 595 -16.11 8.41 55.03
N PRO A 596 -15.47 8.42 53.84
CA PRO A 596 -14.82 9.62 53.32
C PRO A 596 -15.76 10.83 53.31
N ALA A 597 -15.25 11.98 53.73
CA ALA A 597 -16.01 13.23 53.75
C ALA A 597 -16.46 13.63 52.33
N MET A 598 -17.58 14.29 52.22
CA MET A 598 -18.03 14.89 50.95
C MET A 598 -17.33 16.24 50.77
N LYS A 599 -16.71 16.42 49.62
CA LYS A 599 -16.03 17.66 49.22
C LYS A 599 -16.75 18.24 48.01
N GLU A 600 -16.97 19.52 47.99
CA GLU A 600 -17.46 20.23 46.81
C GLU A 600 -16.33 20.37 45.78
N VAL A 601 -16.59 19.91 44.58
CA VAL A 601 -15.66 19.97 43.45
C VAL A 601 -16.32 20.65 42.27
N HIS A 602 -15.62 21.58 41.66
CA HIS A 602 -16.02 22.20 40.38
C HIS A 602 -15.71 21.26 39.24
N LEU A 603 -16.74 20.82 38.54
CA LEU A 603 -16.65 19.92 37.39
C LEU A 603 -16.99 20.68 36.12
N GLN A 604 -16.14 20.53 35.11
CA GLN A 604 -16.36 21.08 33.76
C GLN A 604 -16.94 19.97 32.87
N ARG A 605 -18.26 19.94 32.72
CA ARG A 605 -18.94 18.95 31.87
C ARG A 605 -18.90 19.39 30.42
N PRO A 606 -18.21 18.65 29.51
CA PRO A 606 -18.09 19.03 28.13
C PRO A 606 -19.34 18.70 27.33
N HIS A 607 -19.66 19.59 26.39
CA HIS A 607 -20.72 19.47 25.38
C HIS A 607 -20.16 19.74 24.00
N VAL A 608 -20.81 19.23 22.94
CA VAL A 608 -20.45 19.47 21.54
C VAL A 608 -21.55 20.27 20.86
N ASP A 609 -21.15 21.34 20.19
CA ASP A 609 -22.00 22.00 19.21
C ASP A 609 -21.76 21.34 17.83
N PRO A 610 -22.75 20.57 17.31
CA PRO A 610 -22.59 19.89 16.03
C PRO A 610 -22.48 20.87 14.85
N SER A 611 -22.96 22.11 14.98
CA SER A 611 -22.89 23.11 13.93
C SER A 611 -21.46 23.58 13.69
N LEU A 612 -20.66 23.71 14.74
CA LEU A 612 -19.27 24.15 14.73
C LEU A 612 -18.26 23.00 14.60
N CYS A 613 -18.66 21.78 14.99
CA CYS A 613 -17.78 20.61 14.93
C CYS A 613 -17.46 20.20 13.49
N ILE A 614 -16.17 20.08 13.16
CA ILE A 614 -15.67 19.65 11.85
C ILE A 614 -15.25 18.18 11.82
N GLY A 615 -15.29 17.46 12.95
CA GLY A 615 -14.92 16.06 13.06
C GLY A 615 -13.40 15.79 12.95
N CYS A 616 -12.55 16.75 13.31
CA CYS A 616 -11.08 16.64 13.15
C CYS A 616 -10.44 15.54 14.02
N GLY A 617 -11.07 15.13 15.13
CA GLY A 617 -10.59 14.08 16.02
C GLY A 617 -9.56 14.51 17.07
N ALA A 618 -9.24 15.81 17.19
CA ALA A 618 -8.30 16.30 18.19
C ALA A 618 -8.76 15.95 19.61
N CYS A 619 -10.05 16.14 19.92
CA CYS A 619 -10.65 15.82 21.21
C CYS A 619 -10.53 14.32 21.58
N GLU A 620 -10.73 13.42 20.61
CA GLU A 620 -10.59 11.98 20.80
C GLU A 620 -9.12 11.59 21.05
N LYS A 621 -8.19 12.20 20.31
CA LYS A 621 -6.74 11.95 20.44
C LYS A 621 -6.24 12.27 21.84
N VAL A 622 -6.65 13.40 22.40
CA VAL A 622 -6.14 13.91 23.67
C VAL A 622 -6.91 13.41 24.88
N CYS A 623 -8.03 12.72 24.69
CA CYS A 623 -8.84 12.19 25.79
C CYS A 623 -7.99 11.29 26.71
N PRO A 624 -7.91 11.59 28.03
CA PRO A 624 -7.05 10.86 28.97
C PRO A 624 -7.55 9.45 29.28
N VAL A 625 -8.81 9.13 28.96
CA VAL A 625 -9.37 7.78 29.13
C VAL A 625 -8.68 6.83 28.14
N GLN A 626 -7.90 5.89 28.67
CA GLN A 626 -6.96 5.10 27.86
C GLN A 626 -7.59 3.96 27.08
N ASP A 627 -8.64 3.33 27.59
CA ASP A 627 -9.34 2.23 26.92
C ASP A 627 -10.12 2.76 25.70
N GLN A 628 -11.40 2.97 25.83
CA GLN A 628 -12.21 3.69 24.85
C GLN A 628 -12.32 5.15 25.29
N PRO A 629 -12.01 6.11 24.42
CA PRO A 629 -12.12 7.51 24.79
C PRO A 629 -13.58 7.89 25.11
N ALA A 630 -13.76 8.81 26.04
CA ALA A 630 -15.06 9.32 26.39
C ALA A 630 -15.68 10.22 25.30
N VAL A 631 -14.83 10.80 24.45
CA VAL A 631 -15.23 11.54 23.25
C VAL A 631 -14.71 10.81 22.02
N TYR A 632 -15.55 10.58 21.03
CA TYR A 632 -15.20 9.89 19.80
C TYR A 632 -15.87 10.56 18.60
N ILE A 633 -15.24 10.45 17.45
CA ILE A 633 -15.78 11.01 16.21
C ILE A 633 -16.43 9.92 15.35
N THR A 634 -17.46 10.32 14.62
CA THR A 634 -18.14 9.50 13.62
C THR A 634 -18.25 10.27 12.31
N SER A 635 -18.53 9.60 11.21
CA SER A 635 -18.77 10.24 9.91
C SER A 635 -20.12 10.97 9.84
N VAL A 636 -20.97 10.87 10.87
CA VAL A 636 -22.29 11.52 10.88
C VAL A 636 -22.14 13.04 10.76
N GLY A 637 -22.90 13.64 9.87
CA GLY A 637 -22.86 15.08 9.58
C GLY A 637 -21.71 15.50 8.65
N GLU A 638 -21.05 14.54 7.96
CA GLU A 638 -20.01 14.85 6.98
C GLU A 638 -20.55 15.58 5.74
N THR A 639 -19.83 16.57 5.25
CA THR A 639 -20.27 17.43 4.13
C THR A 639 -20.41 16.67 2.81
N ARG A 640 -19.67 15.58 2.61
CA ARG A 640 -19.65 14.77 1.39
C ARG A 640 -20.89 13.90 1.20
N SER A 641 -21.63 13.61 2.28
CA SER A 641 -22.84 12.77 2.24
C SER A 641 -24.09 13.62 2.42
N LYS A 642 -25.12 13.37 1.61
CA LYS A 642 -26.42 14.02 1.72
C LYS A 642 -27.37 13.25 2.64
N THR A 643 -27.09 12.00 2.93
CA THR A 643 -27.94 11.10 3.71
C THR A 643 -27.45 10.88 5.14
N ASN A 644 -26.16 11.09 5.41
CA ASN A 644 -25.56 10.89 6.71
C ASN A 644 -25.65 12.19 7.54
N VAL A 645 -26.86 12.58 7.91
CA VAL A 645 -27.17 13.81 8.65
C VAL A 645 -27.44 13.54 10.12
N ILE A 646 -27.12 14.50 11.00
CA ILE A 646 -27.32 14.37 12.46
C ILE A 646 -28.78 14.58 12.84
N LEU A 647 -29.43 15.59 12.24
CA LEU A 647 -30.79 16.02 12.55
C LEU A 647 -31.65 15.85 11.31
N LEU A 648 -32.90 15.45 11.52
CA LEU A 648 -33.92 15.51 10.50
C LEU A 648 -34.18 16.97 10.14
N GLU A 649 -34.22 17.30 8.85
CA GLU A 649 -34.30 18.68 8.32
C GLU A 649 -35.48 19.52 8.77
N ASN A 650 -36.40 19.05 9.62
CA ASN A 650 -37.65 19.73 9.97
C ASN A 650 -37.92 19.84 11.46
N THR A 651 -36.95 20.11 12.27
CA THR A 651 -37.26 20.62 13.59
C THR A 651 -37.21 22.14 13.54
N ASN A 652 -38.38 22.74 13.37
CA ASN A 652 -38.70 24.16 13.66
C ASN A 652 -38.42 24.49 15.15
N TYR A 653 -37.26 24.10 15.67
CA TYR A 653 -36.88 24.31 17.07
C TYR A 653 -36.46 25.75 17.35
N ASN A 654 -36.24 26.57 16.31
CA ASN A 654 -35.78 27.95 16.43
C ASN A 654 -36.91 29.01 16.30
N GLN A 655 -38.19 28.65 16.48
CA GLN A 655 -39.27 29.68 16.45
C GLN A 655 -39.99 29.86 17.80
N SER A 656 -39.43 29.42 18.89
CA SER A 656 -40.06 29.63 20.22
C SER A 656 -39.04 29.87 21.35
N THR A 657 -38.09 30.79 21.15
CA THR A 657 -37.46 31.50 22.26
C THR A 657 -37.18 32.94 21.88
#